data_13464fad0045368f17d84fadc63eac78
#
_entry.id   13464fad0045368f17d84fadc63eac78
#
_cell.length_a   1.000
_cell.length_b   1.000
_cell.length_c   1.000
_cell.angle_alpha   90.00
_cell.angle_beta   90.00
_cell.angle_gamma   90.00
#
_symmetry.space_group_name_H-M   'P 1'
#
loop_
_entity.id
_entity.type
_entity.pdbx_description
1 polymer ?
#
loop_
_entity_poly.entity_id
_entity_poly.type
_entity_poly.pdbx_seq_one_letter_code
_entity_poly.pdbx_strand_id
1 'polypeptide(L)'
;TVNWEDQVFRTGIRQDYNANISGASDRINYYISFGYLKNQGVLYGDDYKSFRSNLKVNGKVTDWLEIGANINFQDRSDGTQSINLETEQNMLSTTTMLRLSPYASLYDEDGSYIQYPMDSDIKRGYNYWFSNQYNDLEKGYTIFNTVFNSRIKLPFNITYDFNIAPRYQFFYDRYFMSADYPDSNVRDRGVNRGWAKRFDWSLNNTITWDYTFKDVHHFMVTLVQEAEERRYWSDNIKARNIQPSDALGFHNTQNATLEDSSFGTDDTHETACALLGRLFYSYDNRYLFTGSVRRDGYSAFGSSNPYATFPSFSVAWNFSNEKFVNLPWLNTGKLRFSWGKNGNRSLANSYLSLANLGAGLGATMNYLNPDGSVATDMKYLMMDRLANPGLQWEKTESFNIGLDFAVLDNRLSGSIDYYFKKTHDMIMSQRLPNFSGFSSIYTNLGEIQNTGVELSFSSVNIDRPNFRWTSTLNFSFNANKINHLYYEYEDVIDNTGNVIGKKEMDDKTNGWFIGKAIDEIWDFKVEGIWQVDEAEKASLVGQRPGDPKVSNIYTADDIINEDGTRTPVYNDRDKVFQGKKTPPIYWNLRNNFTIWKNLDIYFSLYSYMGHKSKSVNYLNQLNQASSVTYAFNNFKGGYWLPENPTNKYARLDALGPSGATAPAKVYNRSFIRLDNISLGYTLPQKWTRKFLIDRIR
;
A
#
# COMPACT_ATOMS: atom_id res chain seq x y z
N THR A 1 33.69 -12.40 -16.25
CA THR A 1 32.40 -11.70 -16.24
C THR A 1 31.77 -11.79 -14.86
N VAL A 2 31.32 -10.67 -14.33
CA VAL A 2 30.65 -10.59 -13.03
C VAL A 2 29.16 -10.82 -13.22
N ASN A 3 28.56 -11.74 -12.46
CA ASN A 3 27.10 -11.80 -12.34
C ASN A 3 26.66 -10.88 -11.19
N TRP A 4 26.18 -9.69 -11.53
CA TRP A 4 25.78 -8.70 -10.52
C TRP A 4 24.55 -9.13 -9.72
N GLU A 5 23.70 -10.01 -10.25
CA GLU A 5 22.58 -10.57 -9.51
C GLU A 5 23.08 -11.38 -8.30
N ASP A 6 24.11 -12.21 -8.48
CA ASP A 6 24.70 -13.02 -7.41
C ASP A 6 25.43 -12.18 -6.35
N GLN A 7 25.82 -10.93 -6.70
CA GLN A 7 26.43 -10.01 -5.75
C GLN A 7 25.41 -9.35 -4.80
N VAL A 8 24.14 -9.38 -5.15
CA VAL A 8 23.09 -8.67 -4.42
C VAL A 8 22.07 -9.62 -3.83
N PHE A 9 21.79 -10.71 -4.53
CA PHE A 9 20.86 -11.72 -4.05
C PHE A 9 21.59 -12.86 -3.34
N ARG A 10 20.96 -13.37 -2.31
CA ARG A 10 21.39 -14.57 -1.58
C ARG A 10 20.19 -15.44 -1.22
N THR A 11 20.46 -16.67 -0.81
CA THR A 11 19.43 -17.48 -0.16
C THR A 11 19.08 -16.88 1.19
N GLY A 12 17.83 -16.38 1.32
CA GLY A 12 17.34 -15.85 2.58
C GLY A 12 17.11 -16.95 3.61
N ILE A 13 17.43 -16.68 4.88
CA ILE A 13 17.24 -17.60 6.01
C ILE A 13 16.39 -16.92 7.07
N ARG A 14 15.27 -17.54 7.42
CA ARG A 14 14.43 -17.10 8.53
C ARG A 14 14.45 -18.11 9.67
N GLN A 15 14.79 -17.64 10.85
CA GLN A 15 14.80 -18.41 12.09
C GLN A 15 13.81 -17.76 13.06
N ASP A 16 12.79 -18.50 13.48
CA ASP A 16 11.74 -18.00 14.37
C ASP A 16 11.58 -18.97 15.54
N TYR A 17 12.00 -18.54 16.71
CA TYR A 17 11.94 -19.32 17.95
C TYR A 17 10.84 -18.75 18.84
N ASN A 18 9.88 -19.56 19.20
CA ASN A 18 8.77 -19.17 20.06
C ASN A 18 8.62 -20.17 21.21
N ALA A 19 8.53 -19.65 22.41
CA ALA A 19 8.17 -20.41 23.59
C ALA A 19 6.92 -19.79 24.24
N ASN A 20 5.98 -20.59 24.67
CA ASN A 20 4.80 -20.12 25.37
C ASN A 20 4.41 -21.03 26.52
N ILE A 21 3.80 -20.41 27.52
CA ILE A 21 3.21 -21.06 28.67
C ILE A 21 1.81 -20.51 28.84
N SER A 22 0.83 -21.39 29.03
CA SER A 22 -0.53 -20.99 29.31
C SER A 22 -1.13 -21.88 30.40
N GLY A 23 -2.01 -21.32 31.18
CA GLY A 23 -2.76 -22.04 32.19
C GLY A 23 -4.09 -21.37 32.44
N ALA A 24 -5.01 -22.17 32.98
CA ALA A 24 -6.33 -21.70 33.37
C ALA A 24 -6.81 -22.38 34.66
N SER A 25 -7.49 -21.62 35.46
CA SER A 25 -8.30 -22.08 36.60
C SER A 25 -9.71 -21.50 36.48
N ASP A 26 -10.60 -21.80 37.42
CA ASP A 26 -11.96 -21.27 37.43
C ASP A 26 -12.01 -19.72 37.48
N ARG A 27 -10.94 -19.09 37.98
CA ARG A 27 -10.88 -17.64 38.20
C ARG A 27 -9.85 -16.91 37.42
N ILE A 28 -8.77 -17.55 36.95
CA ILE A 28 -7.67 -16.88 36.28
C ILE A 28 -7.25 -17.71 35.07
N ASN A 29 -7.09 -17.05 33.94
CA ASN A 29 -6.39 -17.62 32.80
C ASN A 29 -5.22 -16.70 32.41
N TYR A 30 -4.11 -17.30 31.99
CA TYR A 30 -2.94 -16.58 31.56
C TYR A 30 -2.30 -17.24 30.35
N TYR A 31 -1.64 -16.39 29.55
CA TYR A 31 -0.81 -16.76 28.43
C TYR A 31 0.43 -15.88 28.43
N ILE A 32 1.59 -16.50 28.40
CA ILE A 32 2.88 -15.82 28.30
C ILE A 32 3.63 -16.41 27.14
N SER A 33 4.17 -15.57 26.26
CA SER A 33 5.02 -16.03 25.18
C SER A 33 6.24 -15.14 25.00
N PHE A 34 7.32 -15.75 24.57
CA PHE A 34 8.56 -15.09 24.14
C PHE A 34 8.92 -15.59 22.76
N GLY A 35 9.33 -14.67 21.91
CA GLY A 35 9.73 -14.98 20.56
C GLY A 35 11.01 -14.23 20.18
N TYR A 36 11.88 -14.90 19.49
CA TYR A 36 13.06 -14.32 18.85
C TYR A 36 13.05 -14.68 17.37
N LEU A 37 13.11 -13.64 16.54
CA LEU A 37 13.13 -13.77 15.10
C LEU A 37 14.43 -13.17 14.56
N LYS A 38 15.14 -13.94 13.76
CA LYS A 38 16.25 -13.48 12.92
C LYS A 38 15.86 -13.75 11.48
N ASN A 39 15.79 -12.71 10.69
CA ASN A 39 15.50 -12.80 9.27
C ASN A 39 16.69 -12.27 8.48
N GLN A 40 17.23 -13.09 7.60
CA GLN A 40 18.15 -12.67 6.56
C GLN A 40 17.38 -12.66 5.26
N GLY A 41 17.16 -11.45 4.71
CA GLY A 41 16.45 -11.28 3.45
C GLY A 41 17.18 -11.84 2.25
N VAL A 42 16.49 -11.95 1.14
CA VAL A 42 17.09 -12.38 -0.14
C VAL A 42 18.02 -11.33 -0.74
N LEU A 43 17.90 -10.07 -0.33
CA LEU A 43 18.85 -9.01 -0.63
C LEU A 43 19.88 -8.92 0.50
N TYR A 44 21.14 -8.71 0.16
CA TYR A 44 22.15 -8.38 1.17
C TYR A 44 21.78 -7.08 1.87
N GLY A 45 21.88 -7.06 3.22
CA GLY A 45 21.51 -5.91 4.05
C GLY A 45 20.01 -5.80 4.36
N ASP A 46 19.14 -6.58 3.74
CA ASP A 46 17.71 -6.68 4.13
C ASP A 46 17.58 -7.70 5.27
N ASP A 47 18.14 -7.35 6.41
CA ASP A 47 18.21 -8.19 7.60
C ASP A 47 17.47 -7.52 8.75
N TYR A 48 16.83 -8.31 9.60
CA TYR A 48 16.33 -7.79 10.86
C TYR A 48 16.33 -8.86 11.96
N LYS A 49 16.40 -8.36 13.20
CA LYS A 49 16.24 -9.17 14.42
C LYS A 49 15.11 -8.58 15.22
N SER A 50 14.28 -9.41 15.83
CA SER A 50 13.18 -8.96 16.67
C SER A 50 13.01 -9.86 17.88
N PHE A 51 12.99 -9.24 19.05
CA PHE A 51 12.53 -9.86 20.28
C PHE A 51 11.09 -9.47 20.53
N ARG A 52 10.25 -10.44 20.90
CA ARG A 52 8.82 -10.24 21.12
C ARG A 52 8.41 -10.93 22.41
N SER A 53 7.58 -10.26 23.19
CA SER A 53 6.91 -10.90 24.31
C SER A 53 5.44 -10.50 24.37
N ASN A 54 4.61 -11.44 24.79
CA ASN A 54 3.20 -11.20 25.05
C ASN A 54 2.83 -11.78 26.41
N LEU A 55 2.18 -10.96 27.22
CA LEU A 55 1.58 -11.36 28.48
C LEU A 55 0.09 -11.06 28.42
N LYS A 56 -0.74 -12.08 28.51
CA LYS A 56 -2.18 -11.94 28.63
C LYS A 56 -2.65 -12.60 29.92
N VAL A 57 -3.36 -11.83 30.74
CA VAL A 57 -3.97 -12.31 31.98
C VAL A 57 -5.40 -11.82 32.04
N ASN A 58 -6.33 -12.72 32.33
CA ASN A 58 -7.71 -12.37 32.64
C ASN A 58 -8.10 -13.03 34.00
N GLY A 59 -8.68 -12.25 34.84
CA GLY A 59 -9.10 -12.68 36.20
C GLY A 59 -10.57 -12.37 36.47
N LYS A 60 -11.28 -13.35 36.97
CA LYS A 60 -12.62 -13.21 37.54
C LYS A 60 -12.46 -12.85 39.00
N VAL A 61 -12.50 -11.54 39.32
CA VAL A 61 -12.30 -11.02 40.67
C VAL A 61 -13.49 -11.39 41.56
N THR A 62 -14.69 -11.21 41.02
CA THR A 62 -15.97 -11.62 41.62
C THR A 62 -16.83 -12.23 40.52
N ASP A 63 -18.04 -12.69 40.84
CA ASP A 63 -18.98 -13.22 39.85
C ASP A 63 -19.49 -12.12 38.88
N TRP A 64 -19.42 -10.87 39.27
CA TRP A 64 -19.86 -9.72 38.51
C TRP A 64 -18.72 -8.88 37.93
N LEU A 65 -17.45 -9.07 38.35
CA LEU A 65 -16.28 -8.28 37.89
C LEU A 65 -15.19 -9.19 37.34
N GLU A 66 -14.89 -8.97 36.08
CA GLU A 66 -13.72 -9.56 35.38
C GLU A 66 -12.77 -8.42 34.97
N ILE A 67 -11.47 -8.63 35.17
CA ILE A 67 -10.42 -7.71 34.74
C ILE A 67 -9.40 -8.45 33.89
N GLY A 68 -8.80 -7.75 32.91
CA GLY A 68 -7.79 -8.33 32.06
C GLY A 68 -6.73 -7.33 31.66
N ALA A 69 -5.57 -7.87 31.35
CA ALA A 69 -4.47 -7.13 30.75
C ALA A 69 -3.86 -7.96 29.62
N ASN A 70 -3.56 -7.29 28.51
CA ASN A 70 -2.79 -7.84 27.41
C ASN A 70 -1.64 -6.88 27.09
N ILE A 71 -0.42 -7.32 27.33
CA ILE A 71 0.79 -6.52 27.19
C ILE A 71 1.65 -7.16 26.12
N ASN A 72 1.94 -6.40 25.05
CA ASN A 72 2.80 -6.81 23.98
C ASN A 72 4.02 -5.88 23.94
N PHE A 73 5.18 -6.47 23.98
CA PHE A 73 6.46 -5.79 23.80
C PHE A 73 7.15 -6.33 22.57
N GLN A 74 7.72 -5.43 21.78
CA GLN A 74 8.57 -5.78 20.65
C GLN A 74 9.75 -4.80 20.59
N ASP A 75 10.93 -5.36 20.48
CA ASP A 75 12.15 -4.65 20.13
C ASP A 75 12.69 -5.21 18.83
N ARG A 76 13.01 -4.35 17.88
CA ARG A 76 13.47 -4.74 16.55
C ARG A 76 14.61 -3.85 16.11
N SER A 77 15.67 -4.49 15.62
CA SER A 77 16.74 -3.84 14.86
C SER A 77 16.66 -4.26 13.39
N ASP A 78 16.72 -3.29 12.50
CA ASP A 78 16.66 -3.49 11.06
C ASP A 78 18.07 -3.43 10.45
N GLY A 79 18.27 -4.11 9.32
CA GLY A 79 19.49 -4.06 8.55
C GLY A 79 19.61 -2.80 7.68
N THR A 80 20.68 -2.74 6.94
CA THR A 80 21.15 -1.54 6.22
C THR A 80 20.32 -1.13 5.02
N GLN A 81 19.57 -2.07 4.42
CA GLN A 81 18.87 -1.85 3.15
C GLN A 81 17.61 -0.99 3.20
N SER A 82 17.01 -0.85 4.34
CA SER A 82 15.69 -0.21 4.44
C SER A 82 15.75 1.29 4.62
N ILE A 83 16.90 1.92 4.33
CA ILE A 83 17.09 3.35 4.48
C ILE A 83 17.19 4.01 3.13
N ASN A 84 16.29 4.95 2.95
CA ASN A 84 16.37 5.93 1.90
C ASN A 84 17.35 7.02 2.36
N LEU A 85 18.63 6.82 2.09
CA LEU A 85 19.63 7.85 2.30
C LEU A 85 19.49 8.86 1.16
N GLU A 86 19.66 10.13 1.44
CA GLU A 86 19.51 11.22 0.46
C GLU A 86 20.45 11.14 -0.73
N THR A 87 21.45 10.28 -0.68
CA THR A 87 22.33 9.99 -1.81
C THR A 87 21.89 8.69 -2.48
N GLU A 88 21.42 8.76 -3.70
CA GLU A 88 21.05 7.61 -4.54
C GLU A 88 22.19 6.57 -4.66
N GLN A 89 23.40 6.95 -4.31
CA GLN A 89 24.61 6.16 -4.40
C GLN A 89 24.69 5.04 -3.35
N ASN A 90 23.95 5.14 -2.26
CA ASN A 90 24.02 4.21 -1.13
C ASN A 90 22.90 3.17 -1.12
N MET A 91 22.11 3.11 -2.18
CA MET A 91 21.04 2.12 -2.28
C MET A 91 21.45 0.94 -3.15
N LEU A 92 21.43 -0.23 -2.57
CA LEU A 92 21.43 -1.48 -3.30
C LEU A 92 20.09 -1.63 -4.02
N SER A 93 19.90 -0.91 -5.11
CA SER A 93 18.70 -1.05 -5.89
C SER A 93 18.91 -2.11 -6.98
N THR A 94 17.90 -2.93 -7.20
CA THR A 94 17.87 -3.85 -8.35
C THR A 94 18.09 -3.10 -9.67
N THR A 95 17.68 -1.84 -9.73
CA THR A 95 17.89 -0.97 -10.90
C THR A 95 19.37 -0.63 -11.10
N THR A 96 20.11 -0.33 -10.04
CA THR A 96 21.55 -0.02 -10.13
C THR A 96 22.34 -1.21 -10.62
N MET A 97 22.01 -2.40 -10.12
CA MET A 97 22.68 -3.64 -10.55
C MET A 97 22.46 -4.00 -12.01
N LEU A 98 21.21 -3.85 -12.47
CA LEU A 98 20.86 -4.12 -13.86
C LEU A 98 21.54 -3.13 -14.84
N ARG A 99 22.12 -2.05 -14.32
CA ARG A 99 22.86 -1.06 -15.08
C ARG A 99 24.37 -1.32 -15.16
N LEU A 100 24.89 -2.27 -14.37
CA LEU A 100 26.31 -2.59 -14.39
C LEU A 100 26.64 -3.60 -15.48
N SER A 101 27.72 -3.33 -16.23
CA SER A 101 28.17 -4.24 -17.28
C SER A 101 28.65 -5.56 -16.67
N PRO A 102 28.33 -6.73 -17.25
CA PRO A 102 28.87 -8.01 -16.82
C PRO A 102 30.37 -8.14 -17.08
N TYR A 103 30.97 -7.24 -17.85
CA TYR A 103 32.43 -7.21 -18.11
C TYR A 103 33.19 -6.29 -17.13
N ALA A 104 32.47 -5.53 -16.29
CA ALA A 104 33.10 -4.71 -15.26
C ALA A 104 33.69 -5.58 -14.18
N SER A 105 34.83 -5.18 -13.62
CA SER A 105 35.42 -5.86 -12.46
C SER A 105 34.84 -5.31 -11.17
N LEU A 106 34.60 -6.19 -10.19
CA LEU A 106 34.20 -5.80 -8.84
C LEU A 106 35.39 -5.30 -8.02
N TYR A 107 36.57 -5.87 -8.28
CA TYR A 107 37.80 -5.65 -7.53
C TYR A 107 38.91 -5.16 -8.45
N ASP A 108 39.80 -4.37 -7.89
CA ASP A 108 41.05 -3.97 -8.48
C ASP A 108 42.11 -5.08 -8.34
N GLU A 109 43.32 -4.88 -8.89
CA GLU A 109 44.42 -5.88 -8.85
C GLU A 109 44.90 -6.22 -7.43
N ASP A 110 44.77 -5.29 -6.50
CA ASP A 110 45.09 -5.42 -5.10
C ASP A 110 44.00 -6.10 -4.24
N GLY A 111 42.81 -6.36 -4.85
CA GLY A 111 41.66 -6.97 -4.20
C GLY A 111 40.73 -5.96 -3.50
N SER A 112 40.96 -4.66 -3.65
CA SER A 112 40.06 -3.62 -3.16
C SER A 112 38.84 -3.47 -4.07
N TYR A 113 37.71 -2.99 -3.54
CA TYR A 113 36.54 -2.70 -4.36
C TYR A 113 36.78 -1.50 -5.27
N ILE A 114 36.42 -1.63 -6.55
CA ILE A 114 36.42 -0.53 -7.49
C ILE A 114 35.13 0.31 -7.29
N GLN A 115 35.28 1.61 -7.11
CA GLN A 115 34.12 2.52 -6.92
C GLN A 115 33.26 2.63 -8.19
N TYR A 116 33.90 2.81 -9.34
CA TYR A 116 33.24 2.92 -10.63
C TYR A 116 33.73 1.85 -11.61
N PRO A 117 33.20 0.62 -11.51
CA PRO A 117 33.76 -0.53 -12.21
C PRO A 117 33.58 -0.51 -13.73
N MET A 118 32.85 0.45 -14.30
CA MET A 118 32.69 0.57 -15.74
C MET A 118 33.64 1.61 -16.35
N ASP A 119 33.89 2.69 -15.64
CA ASP A 119 34.82 3.73 -16.06
C ASP A 119 35.05 4.71 -14.90
N SER A 120 36.25 4.69 -14.33
CA SER A 120 36.63 5.54 -13.20
C SER A 120 36.81 7.01 -13.59
N ASP A 121 37.25 7.30 -14.81
CA ASP A 121 37.57 8.66 -15.24
C ASP A 121 36.33 9.52 -15.39
N ILE A 122 35.24 8.89 -15.86
CA ILE A 122 33.95 9.56 -16.06
C ILE A 122 32.87 9.10 -15.05
N LYS A 123 33.30 8.46 -13.97
CA LYS A 123 32.49 7.98 -12.85
C LYS A 123 31.26 7.17 -13.28
N ARG A 124 31.47 6.09 -14.07
CA ARG A 124 30.40 5.23 -14.59
C ARG A 124 30.25 3.94 -13.84
N GLY A 125 29.00 3.62 -13.53
CA GLY A 125 28.60 2.38 -12.90
C GLY A 125 29.08 2.31 -11.45
N TYR A 126 28.23 2.71 -10.52
CA TYR A 126 28.58 2.74 -9.11
C TYR A 126 28.53 1.35 -8.46
N ASN A 127 29.58 0.98 -7.74
CA ASN A 127 29.67 -0.25 -6.97
C ASN A 127 29.19 0.00 -5.54
N TYR A 128 28.04 -0.51 -5.19
CA TYR A 128 27.47 -0.38 -3.85
C TYR A 128 28.40 -0.94 -2.75
N TRP A 129 29.07 -2.07 -2.99
CA TRP A 129 29.96 -2.67 -2.01
C TRP A 129 31.13 -1.78 -1.64
N PHE A 130 31.52 -0.91 -2.56
CA PHE A 130 32.54 0.09 -2.29
C PHE A 130 32.12 1.04 -1.17
N SER A 131 30.93 1.64 -1.24
CA SER A 131 30.46 2.56 -0.19
C SER A 131 30.14 1.86 1.12
N ASN A 132 29.74 0.60 1.07
CA ASN A 132 29.37 -0.16 2.26
C ASN A 132 30.55 -0.37 3.25
N GLN A 133 31.80 -0.24 2.78
CA GLN A 133 33.01 -0.32 3.64
C GLN A 133 33.16 0.91 4.54
N TYR A 134 32.60 2.06 4.12
CA TYR A 134 32.81 3.37 4.74
C TYR A 134 31.59 3.83 5.54
N ASN A 135 30.52 3.07 5.53
CA ASN A 135 29.27 3.46 6.14
C ASN A 135 28.94 2.55 7.31
N ASP A 136 28.48 3.16 8.39
CA ASP A 136 27.88 2.43 9.51
C ASP A 136 26.43 2.88 9.71
N LEU A 137 25.56 1.93 9.99
CA LEU A 137 24.14 2.15 10.05
C LEU A 137 23.48 1.30 11.13
N GLU A 138 22.74 1.96 11.99
CA GLU A 138 21.91 1.33 13.01
C GLU A 138 20.52 1.93 12.99
N LYS A 139 19.51 1.10 12.87
CA LYS A 139 18.12 1.54 12.94
C LYS A 139 17.24 0.48 13.59
N GLY A 140 16.16 0.93 14.19
CA GLY A 140 15.20 0.02 14.81
C GLY A 140 14.05 0.73 15.46
N TYR A 141 13.25 -0.08 16.15
CA TYR A 141 12.14 0.45 16.94
C TYR A 141 11.80 -0.45 18.12
N THR A 142 11.29 0.19 19.16
CA THR A 142 10.71 -0.47 20.32
C THR A 142 9.23 -0.12 20.40
N ILE A 143 8.36 -1.13 20.52
CA ILE A 143 6.90 -0.96 20.64
C ILE A 143 6.43 -1.60 21.94
N PHE A 144 5.62 -0.86 22.67
CA PHE A 144 4.90 -1.33 23.85
C PHE A 144 3.40 -1.07 23.65
N ASN A 145 2.63 -2.13 23.41
CA ASN A 145 1.19 -2.08 23.28
C ASN A 145 0.54 -2.74 24.49
N THR A 146 -0.38 -2.04 25.12
CA THR A 146 -1.09 -2.55 26.28
C THR A 146 -2.59 -2.40 26.06
N VAL A 147 -3.36 -3.37 26.51
CA VAL A 147 -4.82 -3.27 26.61
C VAL A 147 -5.19 -3.68 28.02
N PHE A 148 -5.81 -2.79 28.75
CA PHE A 148 -6.48 -3.09 30.00
C PHE A 148 -7.98 -3.11 29.75
N ASN A 149 -8.63 -4.17 30.22
CA ASN A 149 -10.08 -4.33 30.08
C ASN A 149 -10.71 -4.70 31.40
N SER A 150 -11.95 -4.25 31.58
CA SER A 150 -12.82 -4.75 32.67
C SER A 150 -14.21 -5.03 32.12
N ARG A 151 -14.82 -6.06 32.62
CA ARG A 151 -16.22 -6.40 32.36
C ARG A 151 -16.98 -6.47 33.66
N ILE A 152 -18.05 -5.69 33.75
CA ILE A 152 -18.93 -5.60 34.90
C ILE A 152 -20.32 -6.10 34.49
N LYS A 153 -20.78 -7.19 35.14
CA LYS A 153 -22.13 -7.72 34.96
C LYS A 153 -23.05 -7.01 35.95
N LEU A 154 -23.96 -6.23 35.43
CA LEU A 154 -24.94 -5.48 36.18
C LEU A 154 -26.27 -6.26 36.25
N PRO A 155 -27.19 -5.91 37.19
CA PRO A 155 -28.54 -6.45 37.18
C PRO A 155 -29.26 -6.24 35.82
N PHE A 156 -30.32 -6.97 35.55
CA PHE A 156 -31.19 -6.86 34.39
C PHE A 156 -30.51 -7.20 33.05
N ASN A 157 -29.53 -8.11 33.03
CA ASN A 157 -28.79 -8.55 31.87
C ASN A 157 -28.01 -7.42 31.18
N ILE A 158 -27.53 -6.45 31.92
CA ILE A 158 -26.69 -5.37 31.44
C ILE A 158 -25.22 -5.74 31.70
N THR A 159 -24.41 -5.56 30.71
CA THR A 159 -22.94 -5.69 30.81
C THR A 159 -22.30 -4.34 30.47
N TYR A 160 -21.37 -3.92 31.31
CA TYR A 160 -20.50 -2.79 31.01
C TYR A 160 -19.08 -3.28 30.77
N ASP A 161 -18.56 -3.00 29.58
CA ASP A 161 -17.19 -3.29 29.16
C ASP A 161 -16.40 -1.98 29.06
N PHE A 162 -15.30 -1.91 29.76
CA PHE A 162 -14.33 -0.81 29.68
C PHE A 162 -13.04 -1.35 29.09
N ASN A 163 -12.47 -0.62 28.10
CA ASN A 163 -11.17 -0.92 27.51
C ASN A 163 -10.36 0.37 27.38
N ILE A 164 -9.10 0.32 27.79
CA ILE A 164 -8.11 1.35 27.50
C ILE A 164 -6.86 0.71 26.90
N ALA A 165 -6.38 1.26 25.77
CA ALA A 165 -5.27 0.72 25.01
C ALA A 165 -4.18 1.77 24.78
N PRO A 166 -3.29 2.03 25.75
CA PRO A 166 -2.12 2.85 25.53
C PRO A 166 -1.09 2.10 24.69
N ARG A 167 -0.52 2.82 23.72
CA ARG A 167 0.55 2.35 22.86
C ARG A 167 1.70 3.35 22.87
N TYR A 168 2.86 2.84 23.12
CA TYR A 168 4.11 3.60 23.05
C TYR A 168 5.02 3.00 21.98
N GLN A 169 5.59 3.86 21.14
CA GLN A 169 6.51 3.43 20.10
C GLN A 169 7.66 4.43 20.01
N PHE A 170 8.86 3.91 19.96
CA PHE A 170 10.10 4.67 19.83
C PHE A 170 10.87 4.15 18.63
N PHE A 171 11.26 5.05 17.71
CA PHE A 171 12.07 4.78 16.54
C PHE A 171 13.41 5.46 16.69
N TYR A 172 14.43 4.85 16.11
CA TYR A 172 15.73 5.49 15.96
C TYR A 172 16.36 5.05 14.63
N ASP A 173 17.12 5.97 14.04
CA ASP A 173 18.05 5.71 12.95
C ASP A 173 19.33 6.48 13.18
N ARG A 174 20.45 5.85 12.87
CA ARG A 174 21.79 6.42 13.02
C ARG A 174 22.59 6.01 11.81
N TYR A 175 23.22 6.95 11.18
CA TYR A 175 24.04 6.75 10.02
C TYR A 175 25.33 7.53 10.17
N PHE A 176 26.44 6.90 9.83
CA PHE A 176 27.76 7.48 9.79
C PHE A 176 28.41 7.20 8.44
N MET A 177 29.04 8.21 7.84
CA MET A 177 29.90 8.07 6.68
C MET A 177 31.33 8.43 7.08
N SER A 178 32.25 7.49 6.86
CA SER A 178 33.67 7.66 7.14
C SER A 178 34.29 8.79 6.33
N ALA A 179 35.28 9.44 6.91
CA ALA A 179 36.10 10.42 6.22
C ALA A 179 36.98 9.83 5.13
N ASP A 180 37.28 8.54 5.24
CA ASP A 180 38.10 7.81 4.26
C ASP A 180 37.32 7.50 2.98
N TYR A 181 36.01 7.80 2.95
CA TYR A 181 35.22 7.70 1.73
C TYR A 181 35.77 8.66 0.66
N PRO A 182 36.26 8.15 -0.47
CA PRO A 182 37.04 8.95 -1.43
C PRO A 182 36.23 9.91 -2.32
N ASP A 183 34.94 10.09 -2.07
CA ASP A 183 34.17 11.06 -2.82
C ASP A 183 34.55 12.48 -2.43
N SER A 184 34.78 13.33 -3.45
CA SER A 184 35.26 14.69 -3.28
C SER A 184 34.27 15.65 -2.62
N ASN A 185 33.01 15.27 -2.47
CA ASN A 185 32.02 16.07 -1.75
C ASN A 185 32.17 15.89 -0.23
N VAL A 186 33.14 16.58 0.32
CA VAL A 186 33.41 16.65 1.77
C VAL A 186 32.16 17.02 2.58
N ARG A 187 31.19 17.69 1.97
CA ARG A 187 29.92 18.11 2.60
C ARG A 187 29.03 16.93 3.02
N ASP A 188 29.16 15.79 2.36
CA ASP A 188 28.32 14.62 2.66
C ASP A 188 28.88 13.76 3.79
N ARG A 189 30.13 14.00 4.18
CA ARG A 189 30.76 13.32 5.32
C ARG A 189 30.10 13.76 6.61
N GLY A 190 29.52 12.82 7.31
CA GLY A 190 28.85 13.21 8.52
C GLY A 190 28.04 12.13 9.20
N VAL A 191 27.29 12.59 10.18
CA VAL A 191 26.40 11.76 10.98
C VAL A 191 24.97 12.24 10.79
N ASN A 192 24.08 11.29 10.48
CA ASN A 192 22.66 11.50 10.63
C ASN A 192 22.19 10.76 11.88
N ARG A 193 21.39 11.42 12.70
CA ARG A 193 20.71 10.82 13.85
C ARG A 193 19.27 11.28 13.86
N GLY A 194 18.38 10.31 13.77
CA GLY A 194 16.95 10.52 13.85
C GLY A 194 16.36 9.73 15.02
N TRP A 195 15.38 10.29 15.67
CA TRP A 195 14.52 9.57 16.60
C TRP A 195 13.11 10.11 16.53
N ALA A 196 12.17 9.20 16.74
CA ALA A 196 10.76 9.55 16.76
C ALA A 196 10.07 8.81 17.89
N LYS A 197 9.11 9.48 18.49
CA LYS A 197 8.27 8.95 19.53
C LYS A 197 6.82 9.08 19.12
N ARG A 198 6.08 8.01 19.31
CA ARG A 198 4.64 8.00 19.15
C ARG A 198 3.99 7.50 20.42
N PHE A 199 3.02 8.25 20.91
CA PHE A 199 2.16 7.85 22.00
C PHE A 199 0.71 7.98 21.58
N ASP A 200 0.03 6.85 21.52
CA ASP A 200 -1.38 6.77 21.16
C ASP A 200 -2.12 6.15 22.36
N TRP A 201 -3.34 6.56 22.58
CA TRP A 201 -4.24 5.81 23.42
C TRP A 201 -5.65 5.81 22.84
N SER A 202 -6.37 4.72 23.05
CA SER A 202 -7.80 4.62 22.78
C SER A 202 -8.54 4.09 23.98
N LEU A 203 -9.76 4.61 24.20
CA LEU A 203 -10.63 4.27 25.29
C LEU A 203 -12.01 3.95 24.75
N ASN A 204 -12.60 2.83 25.18
CA ASN A 204 -13.93 2.40 24.80
C ASN A 204 -14.75 2.08 26.05
N ASN A 205 -15.93 2.68 26.16
CA ASN A 205 -16.97 2.34 27.13
C ASN A 205 -18.13 1.73 26.35
N THR A 206 -18.51 0.50 26.70
CA THR A 206 -19.59 -0.22 26.03
C THR A 206 -20.60 -0.70 27.05
N ILE A 207 -21.86 -0.33 26.87
CA ILE A 207 -22.99 -0.84 27.63
C ILE A 207 -23.81 -1.72 26.71
N THR A 208 -24.01 -2.96 27.07
CA THR A 208 -24.82 -3.93 26.34
C THR A 208 -25.95 -4.43 27.23
N TRP A 209 -27.17 -4.31 26.75
CA TRP A 209 -28.33 -4.98 27.29
C TRP A 209 -28.74 -6.10 26.37
N ASP A 210 -28.79 -7.33 26.88
CA ASP A 210 -29.08 -8.54 26.11
C ASP A 210 -30.23 -9.30 26.82
N TYR A 211 -31.37 -9.42 26.12
CA TYR A 211 -32.57 -9.97 26.70
C TYR A 211 -33.38 -10.81 25.69
N THR A 212 -33.76 -11.99 26.11
CA THR A 212 -34.65 -12.86 25.34
C THR A 212 -36.02 -12.93 26.01
N PHE A 213 -37.06 -12.53 25.28
CA PHE A 213 -38.45 -12.56 25.75
C PHE A 213 -39.19 -13.74 25.10
N LYS A 214 -39.89 -14.54 25.93
CA LYS A 214 -40.65 -15.73 25.51
C LYS A 214 -39.85 -16.70 24.65
N ASP A 215 -38.56 -16.80 24.85
CA ASP A 215 -37.60 -17.68 24.12
C ASP A 215 -37.53 -17.47 22.60
N VAL A 216 -38.27 -16.55 22.04
CA VAL A 216 -38.37 -16.29 20.60
C VAL A 216 -37.97 -14.88 20.19
N HIS A 217 -38.08 -13.89 21.10
CA HIS A 217 -37.75 -12.51 20.83
C HIS A 217 -36.41 -12.16 21.50
N HIS A 218 -35.37 -12.07 20.75
CA HIS A 218 -34.05 -11.69 21.25
C HIS A 218 -33.74 -10.24 20.88
N PHE A 219 -33.45 -9.44 21.90
CA PHE A 219 -33.05 -8.04 21.80
C PHE A 219 -31.65 -7.85 22.33
N MET A 220 -30.80 -7.13 21.62
CA MET A 220 -29.54 -6.65 22.12
C MET A 220 -29.38 -5.16 21.77
N VAL A 221 -29.27 -4.33 22.80
CA VAL A 221 -29.00 -2.90 22.67
C VAL A 221 -27.57 -2.64 23.14
N THR A 222 -26.79 -1.98 22.27
CA THR A 222 -25.41 -1.63 22.58
C THR A 222 -25.22 -0.13 22.43
N LEU A 223 -24.66 0.50 23.45
CA LEU A 223 -24.23 1.89 23.44
C LEU A 223 -22.72 1.91 23.62
N VAL A 224 -22.02 2.65 22.78
CA VAL A 224 -20.55 2.76 22.81
C VAL A 224 -20.14 4.23 22.82
N GLN A 225 -19.22 4.56 23.70
CA GLN A 225 -18.49 5.83 23.70
C GLN A 225 -17.00 5.53 23.50
N GLU A 226 -16.39 6.20 22.52
CA GLU A 226 -14.98 6.05 22.19
C GLU A 226 -14.27 7.40 22.30
N ALA A 227 -13.01 7.38 22.71
CA ALA A 227 -12.10 8.49 22.67
C ALA A 227 -10.70 8.00 22.27
N GLU A 228 -10.00 8.80 21.50
CA GLU A 228 -8.68 8.47 20.99
C GLU A 228 -7.83 9.74 20.93
N GLU A 229 -6.56 9.59 21.25
CA GLU A 229 -5.54 10.62 21.06
C GLU A 229 -4.29 9.98 20.47
N ARG A 230 -3.67 10.69 19.51
CA ARG A 230 -2.41 10.32 18.87
C ARG A 230 -1.47 11.49 18.93
N ARG A 231 -0.28 11.24 19.44
CA ARG A 231 0.82 12.21 19.47
C ARG A 231 2.05 11.58 18.85
N TYR A 232 2.62 12.29 17.91
CA TYR A 232 3.87 11.92 17.27
C TYR A 232 4.79 13.12 17.27
N TRP A 233 6.05 12.91 17.55
CA TRP A 233 7.10 13.88 17.35
C TRP A 233 8.39 13.21 16.94
N SER A 234 9.13 13.88 16.09
CA SER A 234 10.41 13.42 15.61
C SER A 234 11.41 14.55 15.57
N ASP A 235 12.64 14.20 15.85
CA ASP A 235 13.79 15.08 15.75
C ASP A 235 14.85 14.40 14.89
N ASN A 236 15.52 15.16 14.04
CA ASN A 236 16.65 14.67 13.29
C ASN A 236 17.80 15.69 13.29
N ILE A 237 19.00 15.17 13.27
CA ILE A 237 20.24 15.91 13.18
C ILE A 237 21.00 15.37 11.98
N LYS A 238 21.40 16.26 11.06
CA LYS A 238 22.32 15.97 9.97
C LYS A 238 23.56 16.81 10.22
N ALA A 239 24.53 16.24 10.91
CA ALA A 239 25.80 16.89 11.20
C ALA A 239 26.76 16.62 10.05
N ARG A 240 27.39 17.68 9.52
CA ARG A 240 28.27 17.66 8.35
C ARG A 240 29.65 18.20 8.69
N ASN A 241 30.60 17.85 7.83
CA ASN A 241 32.02 18.22 8.02
C ASN A 241 32.55 17.89 9.41
N ILE A 242 32.12 16.74 9.94
CA ILE A 242 32.61 16.23 11.21
C ILE A 242 34.08 15.91 11.03
N GLN A 243 34.91 16.37 11.99
CA GLN A 243 36.30 15.92 12.04
C GLN A 243 36.34 14.40 12.18
N PRO A 244 36.97 13.71 11.23
CA PRO A 244 36.81 12.28 11.12
C PRO A 244 37.52 11.53 12.22
N SER A 245 36.75 10.73 12.92
CA SER A 245 37.29 9.61 13.66
C SER A 245 36.32 8.46 13.49
N ASP A 246 36.71 7.46 12.73
CA ASP A 246 35.92 6.25 12.56
C ASP A 246 35.69 5.52 13.88
N ALA A 247 36.59 5.75 14.87
CA ALA A 247 36.41 5.25 16.22
C ALA A 247 35.19 5.87 16.96
N LEU A 248 34.77 7.07 16.58
CA LEU A 248 33.59 7.73 17.16
C LEU A 248 32.30 7.44 16.38
N GLY A 249 32.41 7.14 15.08
CA GLY A 249 31.27 6.83 14.24
C GLY A 249 30.13 7.85 14.39
N PHE A 250 28.90 7.38 14.56
CA PHE A 250 27.71 8.21 14.79
C PHE A 250 27.53 8.63 16.28
N HIS A 251 28.48 8.33 17.17
CA HIS A 251 28.33 8.61 18.60
C HIS A 251 28.64 10.04 18.99
N ASN A 252 29.37 10.80 18.17
CA ASN A 252 29.73 12.18 18.46
C ASN A 252 29.45 13.10 17.27
N THR A 253 28.73 14.20 17.53
CA THR A 253 28.40 15.23 16.53
C THR A 253 28.97 16.62 16.89
N GLN A 254 29.73 16.75 17.98
CA GLN A 254 30.14 18.05 18.51
C GLN A 254 31.12 18.80 17.61
N ASN A 255 31.85 18.08 16.76
CA ASN A 255 32.88 18.67 15.88
C ASN A 255 32.31 18.99 14.48
N ALA A 256 30.99 18.99 14.31
CA ALA A 256 30.35 19.31 13.03
C ALA A 256 30.40 20.82 12.76
N THR A 257 30.46 21.18 11.48
CA THR A 257 30.32 22.56 11.05
C THR A 257 28.85 22.96 11.07
N LEU A 258 28.49 24.01 11.80
CA LEU A 258 27.10 24.47 11.90
C LEU A 258 26.54 24.93 10.56
N GLU A 259 27.35 25.53 9.70
CA GLU A 259 26.96 26.06 8.40
C GLU A 259 26.47 25.00 7.44
N ASP A 260 27.03 23.78 7.50
CA ASP A 260 26.65 22.65 6.63
C ASP A 260 25.72 21.68 7.32
N SER A 261 25.39 21.88 8.58
CA SER A 261 24.54 20.99 9.37
C SER A 261 23.09 21.46 9.36
N SER A 262 22.17 20.52 9.49
CA SER A 262 20.73 20.82 9.54
C SER A 262 20.04 20.06 10.67
N PHE A 263 18.97 20.68 11.17
CA PHE A 263 18.12 20.14 12.21
C PHE A 263 16.68 20.13 11.69
N GLY A 264 15.92 19.10 11.99
CA GLY A 264 14.52 19.01 11.61
C GLY A 264 13.69 18.51 12.77
N THR A 265 12.47 19.02 12.89
CA THR A 265 11.47 18.56 13.84
C THR A 265 10.14 18.41 13.13
N ASP A 266 9.33 17.44 13.56
CA ASP A 266 7.96 17.27 13.09
C ASP A 266 7.08 16.79 14.25
N ASP A 267 6.01 17.53 14.52
CA ASP A 267 5.06 17.24 15.60
C ASP A 267 3.65 17.12 15.04
N THR A 268 2.97 16.02 15.38
CA THR A 268 1.57 15.87 15.06
C THR A 268 0.74 15.50 16.30
N HIS A 269 -0.46 16.08 16.39
CA HIS A 269 -1.42 15.81 17.44
C HIS A 269 -2.81 15.67 16.85
N GLU A 270 -3.43 14.52 17.06
CA GLU A 270 -4.75 14.20 16.57
C GLU A 270 -5.63 13.69 17.72
N THR A 271 -6.89 14.09 17.71
CA THR A 271 -7.91 13.58 18.64
C THR A 271 -9.14 13.12 17.88
N ALA A 272 -9.75 12.05 18.37
CA ALA A 272 -11.01 11.56 17.83
C ALA A 272 -11.95 11.12 18.95
N CYS A 273 -13.25 11.25 18.71
CA CYS A 273 -14.27 10.72 19.60
C CYS A 273 -15.45 10.16 18.81
N ALA A 274 -16.17 9.21 19.40
CA ALA A 274 -17.36 8.65 18.77
C ALA A 274 -18.41 8.23 19.78
N LEU A 275 -19.67 8.31 19.34
CA LEU A 275 -20.83 7.73 20.02
C LEU A 275 -21.56 6.81 19.06
N LEU A 276 -21.86 5.58 19.50
CA LEU A 276 -22.61 4.59 18.73
C LEU A 276 -23.82 4.10 19.55
N GLY A 277 -24.98 4.06 18.91
CA GLY A 277 -26.14 3.30 19.36
C GLY A 277 -26.49 2.21 18.36
N ARG A 278 -26.69 0.98 18.84
CA ARG A 278 -27.06 -0.18 18.01
C ARG A 278 -28.20 -0.95 18.66
N LEU A 279 -29.16 -1.35 17.84
CA LEU A 279 -30.22 -2.30 18.17
C LEU A 279 -30.08 -3.53 17.27
N PHE A 280 -30.00 -4.69 17.89
CA PHE A 280 -30.19 -5.96 17.21
C PHE A 280 -31.47 -6.62 17.71
N TYR A 281 -32.26 -7.15 16.80
CA TYR A 281 -33.48 -7.90 17.09
C TYR A 281 -33.52 -9.17 16.25
N SER A 282 -33.85 -10.28 16.89
CA SER A 282 -34.08 -11.56 16.24
C SER A 282 -35.41 -12.17 16.70
N TYR A 283 -36.23 -12.59 15.74
CA TYR A 283 -37.44 -13.37 15.99
C TYR A 283 -37.22 -14.83 15.61
N ASP A 284 -37.26 -15.70 16.60
CA ASP A 284 -37.14 -17.18 16.45
C ASP A 284 -35.97 -17.59 15.57
N ASN A 285 -34.85 -16.87 15.58
CA ASN A 285 -33.71 -17.06 14.69
C ASN A 285 -34.05 -17.11 13.19
N ARG A 286 -35.24 -16.68 12.79
CA ARG A 286 -35.71 -16.64 11.40
C ARG A 286 -35.54 -15.26 10.77
N TYR A 287 -36.02 -14.23 11.46
CA TYR A 287 -35.93 -12.83 10.99
C TYR A 287 -34.99 -12.06 11.90
N LEU A 288 -33.95 -11.49 11.33
CA LEU A 288 -32.96 -10.72 12.06
C LEU A 288 -32.93 -9.30 11.52
N PHE A 289 -32.89 -8.34 12.43
CA PHE A 289 -32.77 -6.92 12.14
C PHE A 289 -31.62 -6.33 12.94
N THR A 290 -30.81 -5.47 12.32
CA THR A 290 -29.83 -4.63 13.03
C THR A 290 -29.94 -3.21 12.50
N GLY A 291 -30.06 -2.24 13.43
CA GLY A 291 -29.99 -0.80 13.12
C GLY A 291 -28.91 -0.16 13.98
N SER A 292 -28.12 0.74 13.41
CA SER A 292 -27.15 1.51 14.19
C SER A 292 -26.99 2.93 13.67
N VAL A 293 -26.63 3.82 14.58
CA VAL A 293 -26.22 5.19 14.26
C VAL A 293 -24.92 5.47 15.01
N ARG A 294 -23.92 5.93 14.28
CA ARG A 294 -22.62 6.33 14.82
C ARG A 294 -22.34 7.79 14.46
N ARG A 295 -21.91 8.55 15.43
CA ARG A 295 -21.43 9.92 15.24
C ARG A 295 -19.97 10.02 15.63
N ASP A 296 -19.11 10.37 14.68
CA ASP A 296 -17.66 10.49 14.84
C ASP A 296 -17.24 11.96 14.76
N GLY A 297 -16.28 12.33 15.59
CA GLY A 297 -15.57 13.59 15.57
C GLY A 297 -14.07 13.35 15.38
N TYR A 298 -13.40 14.23 14.61
CA TYR A 298 -11.97 14.15 14.36
C TYR A 298 -11.34 15.51 14.15
N SER A 299 -10.25 15.77 14.85
CA SER A 299 -9.60 17.09 14.93
C SER A 299 -8.99 17.60 13.62
N ALA A 300 -8.69 16.69 12.67
CA ALA A 300 -8.06 17.06 11.41
C ALA A 300 -9.02 17.65 10.36
N PHE A 301 -10.33 17.52 10.57
CA PHE A 301 -11.34 18.15 9.71
C PHE A 301 -11.57 19.62 10.05
N GLY A 302 -12.21 20.33 9.13
CA GLY A 302 -12.50 21.75 9.28
C GLY A 302 -13.36 22.06 10.49
N SER A 303 -13.12 23.21 11.12
CA SER A 303 -13.82 23.64 12.34
C SER A 303 -15.34 23.74 12.18
N SER A 304 -15.82 23.91 10.95
CA SER A 304 -17.28 23.93 10.63
C SER A 304 -17.89 22.53 10.56
N ASN A 305 -17.09 21.48 10.28
CA ASN A 305 -17.56 20.10 10.04
C ASN A 305 -16.69 19.02 10.76
N PRO A 306 -16.38 19.17 12.06
CA PRO A 306 -15.53 18.20 12.76
C PRO A 306 -16.23 16.87 12.99
N TYR A 307 -17.57 16.84 12.93
CA TYR A 307 -18.40 15.66 13.19
C TYR A 307 -19.12 15.17 11.94
N ALA A 308 -19.27 13.84 11.83
CA ALA A 308 -20.14 13.22 10.83
C ALA A 308 -20.97 12.10 11.47
N THR A 309 -22.15 11.84 10.88
CA THR A 309 -23.08 10.81 11.38
C THR A 309 -23.27 9.73 10.32
N PHE A 310 -23.16 8.49 10.75
CA PHE A 310 -23.14 7.31 9.90
C PHE A 310 -24.23 6.32 10.34
N PRO A 311 -25.42 6.36 9.72
CA PRO A 311 -26.46 5.37 9.93
C PRO A 311 -26.18 4.08 9.16
N SER A 312 -26.62 2.94 9.72
CA SER A 312 -26.66 1.67 9.00
C SER A 312 -27.82 0.80 9.46
N PHE A 313 -28.29 -0.05 8.55
CA PHE A 313 -29.25 -1.11 8.90
C PHE A 313 -28.97 -2.38 8.11
N SER A 314 -29.35 -3.52 8.67
CA SER A 314 -29.34 -4.79 7.97
C SER A 314 -30.53 -5.63 8.37
N VAL A 315 -31.01 -6.43 7.41
CA VAL A 315 -32.03 -7.45 7.63
C VAL A 315 -31.55 -8.79 7.09
N ALA A 316 -31.90 -9.85 7.78
CA ALA A 316 -31.59 -11.19 7.31
C ALA A 316 -32.77 -12.13 7.57
N TRP A 317 -32.96 -13.06 6.64
CA TRP A 317 -33.99 -14.09 6.70
C TRP A 317 -33.37 -15.46 6.58
N ASN A 318 -33.45 -16.22 7.68
CA ASN A 318 -33.06 -17.63 7.71
C ASN A 318 -34.22 -18.48 7.17
N PHE A 319 -34.37 -18.50 5.85
CA PHE A 319 -35.51 -19.17 5.20
C PHE A 319 -35.48 -20.70 5.37
N SER A 320 -34.30 -21.28 5.62
CA SER A 320 -34.19 -22.70 5.95
C SER A 320 -34.89 -23.09 7.26
N ASN A 321 -35.10 -22.11 8.17
CA ASN A 321 -35.81 -22.36 9.43
C ASN A 321 -37.34 -22.23 9.31
N GLU A 322 -37.83 -21.92 8.11
CA GLU A 322 -39.28 -21.81 7.91
C GLU A 322 -39.94 -23.18 7.81
N LYS A 323 -41.12 -23.29 8.42
CA LYS A 323 -41.87 -24.56 8.46
C LYS A 323 -42.32 -25.07 7.07
N PHE A 324 -42.44 -24.17 6.09
CA PHE A 324 -42.81 -24.50 4.72
C PHE A 324 -41.61 -24.90 3.85
N VAL A 325 -40.38 -24.68 4.31
CA VAL A 325 -39.16 -25.09 3.62
C VAL A 325 -38.76 -26.49 4.11
N ASN A 326 -39.21 -27.48 3.39
CA ASN A 326 -38.87 -28.87 3.68
C ASN A 326 -38.07 -29.48 2.52
N LEU A 327 -36.80 -29.06 2.46
CA LEU A 327 -35.82 -29.47 1.43
C LEU A 327 -34.73 -30.31 2.10
N PRO A 328 -34.74 -31.64 1.98
CA PRO A 328 -33.75 -32.49 2.69
C PRO A 328 -32.30 -32.21 2.35
N TRP A 329 -32.04 -31.63 1.18
CA TRP A 329 -30.69 -31.28 0.74
C TRP A 329 -30.22 -29.91 1.23
N LEU A 330 -31.13 -29.08 1.78
CA LEU A 330 -30.82 -27.72 2.27
C LEU A 330 -30.64 -27.73 3.79
N ASN A 331 -29.41 -27.61 4.26
CA ASN A 331 -29.08 -27.52 5.69
C ASN A 331 -29.19 -26.10 6.24
N THR A 332 -28.73 -25.11 5.48
CA THR A 332 -28.80 -23.70 5.83
C THR A 332 -29.10 -22.87 4.60
N GLY A 333 -30.03 -21.94 4.74
CA GLY A 333 -30.34 -20.94 3.73
C GLY A 333 -30.68 -19.62 4.39
N LYS A 334 -29.87 -18.58 4.12
CA LYS A 334 -30.01 -17.26 4.71
C LYS A 334 -29.83 -16.18 3.66
N LEU A 335 -30.83 -15.36 3.48
CA LEU A 335 -30.76 -14.15 2.65
C LEU A 335 -30.44 -12.94 3.53
N ARG A 336 -29.50 -12.11 3.07
CA ARG A 336 -29.05 -10.91 3.78
C ARG A 336 -29.17 -9.68 2.89
N PHE A 337 -29.57 -8.57 3.49
CA PHE A 337 -29.49 -7.25 2.91
C PHE A 337 -28.92 -6.29 3.92
N SER A 338 -28.00 -5.43 3.51
CA SER A 338 -27.48 -4.36 4.35
C SER A 338 -27.25 -3.08 3.55
N TRP A 339 -27.47 -1.99 4.24
CA TRP A 339 -27.15 -0.63 3.79
C TRP A 339 -26.48 0.13 4.91
N GLY A 340 -25.51 0.97 4.58
CA GLY A 340 -24.87 1.83 5.57
C GLY A 340 -23.96 2.88 4.97
N LYS A 341 -23.72 3.91 5.76
CA LYS A 341 -22.74 4.96 5.48
C LYS A 341 -21.52 4.79 6.39
N ASN A 342 -20.35 4.96 5.80
CA ASN A 342 -19.06 4.95 6.53
C ASN A 342 -18.30 6.23 6.18
N GLY A 343 -17.56 6.77 7.15
CA GLY A 343 -16.63 7.87 6.95
C GLY A 343 -15.18 7.38 6.81
N ASN A 344 -14.40 8.07 6.00
CA ASN A 344 -12.95 7.90 5.93
C ASN A 344 -12.28 9.08 6.65
N ARG A 345 -11.42 8.80 7.63
CA ARG A 345 -10.62 9.80 8.36
C ARG A 345 -9.13 9.79 7.98
N SER A 346 -8.74 8.98 7.00
CA SER A 346 -7.34 8.91 6.58
C SER A 346 -7.03 10.12 5.71
N LEU A 347 -6.37 11.10 6.29
CA LEU A 347 -5.87 12.29 5.62
C LEU A 347 -4.37 12.19 5.38
N ALA A 348 -3.89 12.83 4.32
CA ALA A 348 -2.46 12.89 4.01
C ALA A 348 -1.67 13.72 5.05
N ASN A 349 -2.35 14.64 5.76
CA ASN A 349 -1.76 15.51 6.77
C ASN A 349 -2.79 15.80 7.87
N SER A 350 -2.39 15.72 9.13
CA SER A 350 -3.24 15.95 10.31
C SER A 350 -3.79 17.38 10.41
N TYR A 351 -3.20 18.33 9.69
CA TYR A 351 -3.56 19.76 9.72
C TYR A 351 -4.05 20.27 8.35
N LEU A 352 -4.58 19.39 7.52
CA LEU A 352 -4.96 19.70 6.14
C LEU A 352 -6.02 20.80 6.03
N SER A 353 -6.90 20.92 7.01
CA SER A 353 -7.92 21.96 7.07
C SER A 353 -7.42 23.35 7.50
N LEU A 354 -6.21 23.43 8.03
CA LEU A 354 -5.62 24.66 8.54
C LEU A 354 -4.71 25.31 7.51
N ALA A 355 -4.57 26.64 7.60
CA ALA A 355 -3.51 27.35 6.91
C ALA A 355 -2.15 26.88 7.42
N ASN A 356 -1.17 26.83 6.53
CA ASN A 356 0.21 26.53 6.88
C ASN A 356 1.10 27.71 6.56
N LEU A 357 2.00 28.03 7.49
CA LEU A 357 3.05 29.01 7.31
C LEU A 357 4.36 28.24 7.06
N GLY A 358 4.82 28.25 5.82
CA GLY A 358 6.11 27.69 5.43
C GLY A 358 7.21 28.72 5.65
N ALA A 359 8.33 28.29 6.25
CA ALA A 359 9.56 29.06 6.15
C ALA A 359 10.09 28.92 4.72
N GLY A 360 10.28 30.01 4.03
CA GLY A 360 10.83 29.99 2.67
C GLY A 360 12.29 29.55 2.69
N LEU A 361 12.50 28.23 2.64
CA LEU A 361 13.82 27.66 2.40
C LEU A 361 14.08 27.75 0.88
N GLY A 362 14.91 28.72 0.50
CA GLY A 362 15.39 28.87 -0.87
C GLY A 362 14.73 29.97 -1.73
N ALA A 363 13.74 30.70 -1.23
CA ALA A 363 13.32 31.93 -1.87
C ALA A 363 13.93 33.12 -1.10
N THR A 364 15.01 33.63 -1.59
CA THR A 364 15.56 34.91 -1.15
C THR A 364 14.62 36.01 -1.66
N MET A 365 13.97 36.73 -0.74
CA MET A 365 13.43 38.02 -1.12
C MET A 365 14.61 38.95 -1.37
N ASN A 366 14.78 39.35 -2.63
CA ASN A 366 15.77 40.35 -3.00
C ASN A 366 15.32 41.70 -2.45
N TYR A 367 15.70 41.99 -1.22
CA TYR A 367 15.63 43.32 -0.68
C TYR A 367 16.85 44.11 -1.15
N LEU A 368 16.64 45.35 -1.57
CA LEU A 368 17.75 46.26 -1.83
C LEU A 368 18.20 46.88 -0.51
N ASN A 369 19.46 46.72 -0.20
CA ASN A 369 20.11 47.48 0.85
C ASN A 369 20.11 48.99 0.48
N PRO A 370 20.28 49.91 1.44
CA PRO A 370 20.35 51.33 1.16
C PRO A 370 21.44 51.77 0.15
N ASP A 371 22.44 50.93 -0.06
CA ASP A 371 23.51 51.10 -1.06
C ASP A 371 23.16 50.56 -2.44
N GLY A 372 21.94 50.01 -2.62
CA GLY A 372 21.47 49.41 -3.89
C GLY A 372 21.93 47.97 -4.13
N SER A 373 22.68 47.36 -3.22
CA SER A 373 23.04 45.95 -3.28
C SER A 373 21.86 45.08 -2.90
N VAL A 374 21.81 43.83 -3.43
CA VAL A 374 20.77 42.87 -3.06
C VAL A 374 21.12 42.27 -1.72
N ALA A 375 20.25 42.42 -0.72
CA ALA A 375 20.36 41.71 0.54
C ALA A 375 19.99 40.21 0.27
N THR A 376 21.01 39.38 0.33
CA THR A 376 20.83 37.92 0.31
C THR A 376 20.52 37.44 1.73
N ASP A 377 19.66 36.42 1.85
CA ASP A 377 19.36 35.68 3.11
C ASP A 377 18.32 36.25 4.08
N MET A 378 17.37 37.04 3.63
CA MET A 378 16.20 37.31 4.47
C MET A 378 15.26 36.09 4.51
N LYS A 379 15.23 35.44 5.66
CA LYS A 379 14.24 34.39 5.95
C LYS A 379 12.88 35.04 6.16
N TYR A 380 11.85 34.52 5.49
CA TYR A 380 10.48 34.99 5.63
C TYR A 380 9.50 33.84 5.87
N LEU A 381 8.40 34.13 6.53
CA LEU A 381 7.27 33.24 6.67
C LEU A 381 6.27 33.57 5.58
N MET A 382 5.87 32.59 4.80
CA MET A 382 4.87 32.71 3.77
C MET A 382 3.78 31.68 4.01
N MET A 383 2.54 32.07 3.77
CA MET A 383 1.43 31.13 3.74
C MET A 383 1.58 30.25 2.49
N ASP A 384 1.83 28.98 2.67
CA ASP A 384 2.00 28.00 1.57
C ASP A 384 0.74 27.16 1.32
N ARG A 385 -0.22 27.17 2.25
CA ARG A 385 -1.51 26.48 2.13
C ARG A 385 -2.63 27.31 2.72
N LEU A 386 -3.74 27.43 1.96
CA LEU A 386 -4.98 28.04 2.42
C LEU A 386 -5.71 27.14 3.42
N ALA A 387 -6.35 27.75 4.42
CA ALA A 387 -7.27 27.06 5.29
C ALA A 387 -8.58 26.69 4.55
N ASN A 388 -9.11 25.53 4.86
CA ASN A 388 -10.49 25.17 4.50
C ASN A 388 -11.30 24.76 5.74
N PRO A 389 -11.93 25.70 6.43
CA PRO A 389 -12.78 25.38 7.59
C PRO A 389 -13.99 24.49 7.26
N GLY A 390 -14.36 24.42 5.98
CA GLY A 390 -15.45 23.59 5.47
C GLY A 390 -15.06 22.16 5.16
N LEU A 391 -13.76 21.79 5.26
CA LEU A 391 -13.30 20.44 4.94
C LEU A 391 -14.00 19.39 5.81
N GLN A 392 -14.61 18.40 5.17
CA GLN A 392 -15.44 17.38 5.84
C GLN A 392 -15.00 15.95 5.50
N TRP A 393 -15.61 14.99 6.18
CA TRP A 393 -15.42 13.57 5.98
C TRP A 393 -15.76 13.13 4.55
N GLU A 394 -14.91 12.32 3.95
CA GLU A 394 -15.29 11.50 2.80
C GLU A 394 -16.29 10.44 3.26
N LYS A 395 -17.35 10.22 2.52
CA LYS A 395 -18.44 9.32 2.90
C LYS A 395 -18.62 8.22 1.85
N THR A 396 -18.65 6.99 2.31
CA THR A 396 -18.98 5.83 1.47
C THR A 396 -20.33 5.29 1.85
N GLU A 397 -21.27 5.33 0.93
CA GLU A 397 -22.55 4.65 1.01
C GLU A 397 -22.45 3.28 0.35
N SER A 398 -22.89 2.24 1.04
CA SER A 398 -22.78 0.86 0.57
C SER A 398 -24.08 0.09 0.71
N PHE A 399 -24.40 -0.69 -0.32
CA PHE A 399 -25.46 -1.70 -0.35
C PHE A 399 -24.82 -3.05 -0.54
N ASN A 400 -25.31 -4.06 0.17
CA ASN A 400 -24.90 -5.46 0.00
C ASN A 400 -26.14 -6.35 0.05
N ILE A 401 -26.20 -7.31 -0.88
CA ILE A 401 -27.16 -8.42 -0.87
C ILE A 401 -26.35 -9.71 -0.86
N GLY A 402 -26.62 -10.57 0.12
CA GLY A 402 -25.88 -11.80 0.32
C GLY A 402 -26.79 -13.01 0.51
N LEU A 403 -26.33 -14.15 0.03
CA LEU A 403 -26.92 -15.46 0.25
C LEU A 403 -25.89 -16.35 0.93
N ASP A 404 -26.20 -16.83 2.14
CA ASP A 404 -25.44 -17.89 2.80
C ASP A 404 -26.18 -19.21 2.64
N PHE A 405 -25.47 -20.28 2.32
CA PHE A 405 -26.06 -21.59 2.15
C PHE A 405 -25.15 -22.73 2.62
N ALA A 406 -25.79 -23.81 3.05
CA ALA A 406 -25.14 -25.08 3.25
C ALA A 406 -26.09 -26.18 2.74
N VAL A 407 -25.59 -27.08 1.92
CA VAL A 407 -26.38 -28.10 1.24
C VAL A 407 -25.69 -29.47 1.28
N LEU A 408 -26.45 -30.52 1.00
CA LEU A 408 -25.97 -31.91 0.89
C LEU A 408 -25.24 -32.35 2.18
N ASP A 409 -25.91 -32.24 3.32
CA ASP A 409 -25.37 -32.55 4.65
C ASP A 409 -24.10 -31.77 4.97
N ASN A 410 -24.11 -30.43 4.64
CA ASN A 410 -22.99 -29.50 4.77
C ASN A 410 -21.77 -29.88 3.91
N ARG A 411 -21.93 -30.76 2.90
CA ARG A 411 -20.83 -31.08 1.99
C ARG A 411 -20.45 -29.92 1.08
N LEU A 412 -21.39 -29.03 0.77
CA LEU A 412 -21.15 -27.79 0.06
C LEU A 412 -21.76 -26.65 0.86
N SER A 413 -20.93 -25.68 1.24
CA SER A 413 -21.35 -24.45 1.93
C SER A 413 -20.65 -23.24 1.36
N GLY A 414 -21.26 -22.07 1.51
CA GLY A 414 -20.65 -20.86 1.04
C GLY A 414 -21.53 -19.63 1.17
N SER A 415 -21.01 -18.54 0.63
CA SER A 415 -21.72 -17.27 0.48
C SER A 415 -21.54 -16.69 -0.91
N ILE A 416 -22.56 -15.96 -1.34
CA ILE A 416 -22.58 -15.14 -2.55
C ILE A 416 -22.99 -13.75 -2.13
N ASP A 417 -22.15 -12.76 -2.37
CA ASP A 417 -22.39 -11.39 -2.04
C ASP A 417 -22.29 -10.50 -3.27
N TYR A 418 -23.28 -9.66 -3.50
CA TYR A 418 -23.25 -8.56 -4.46
C TYR A 418 -23.22 -7.24 -3.70
N TYR A 419 -22.30 -6.37 -4.05
CA TYR A 419 -22.19 -5.06 -3.43
C TYR A 419 -22.14 -3.92 -4.44
N PHE A 420 -22.65 -2.78 -3.98
CA PHE A 420 -22.57 -1.49 -4.65
C PHE A 420 -22.10 -0.48 -3.61
N LYS A 421 -21.00 0.24 -3.89
CA LYS A 421 -20.41 1.24 -3.01
C LYS A 421 -20.20 2.53 -3.78
N LYS A 422 -20.57 3.64 -3.17
CA LYS A 422 -20.42 4.96 -3.71
C LYS A 422 -19.72 5.85 -2.69
N THR A 423 -18.52 6.34 -3.03
CA THR A 423 -17.77 7.27 -2.20
C THR A 423 -17.92 8.67 -2.78
N HIS A 424 -18.43 9.58 -2.00
CA HIS A 424 -18.64 10.99 -2.35
C HIS A 424 -17.94 11.91 -1.35
N ASP A 425 -17.89 13.20 -1.66
CA ASP A 425 -17.17 14.20 -0.85
C ASP A 425 -15.66 13.84 -0.71
N MET A 426 -15.04 13.28 -1.77
CA MET A 426 -13.63 12.93 -1.75
C MET A 426 -12.77 14.18 -1.57
N ILE A 427 -11.72 14.08 -0.75
CA ILE A 427 -10.79 15.20 -0.52
C ILE A 427 -9.81 15.26 -1.68
N MET A 428 -9.91 16.30 -2.48
CA MET A 428 -9.14 16.53 -3.68
C MET A 428 -8.45 17.90 -3.64
N SER A 429 -7.32 18.03 -4.33
CA SER A 429 -6.64 19.31 -4.54
C SER A 429 -7.22 19.98 -5.78
N GLN A 430 -8.02 21.00 -5.59
CA GLN A 430 -8.57 21.83 -6.67
C GLN A 430 -7.59 22.95 -7.02
N ARG A 431 -7.28 23.12 -8.30
CA ARG A 431 -6.44 24.23 -8.77
C ARG A 431 -7.17 25.56 -8.60
N LEU A 432 -6.41 26.58 -8.23
CA LEU A 432 -6.90 27.95 -8.10
C LEU A 432 -6.32 28.82 -9.21
N PRO A 433 -7.05 29.88 -9.59
CA PRO A 433 -6.52 30.91 -10.50
C PRO A 433 -5.26 31.56 -9.91
N ASN A 434 -4.25 31.81 -10.75
CA ASN A 434 -2.93 32.35 -10.33
C ASN A 434 -3.03 33.68 -9.55
N PHE A 435 -4.05 34.50 -9.80
CA PHE A 435 -4.24 35.76 -9.09
C PHE A 435 -4.62 35.58 -7.60
N SER A 436 -5.02 34.38 -7.19
CA SER A 436 -5.27 34.07 -5.77
C SER A 436 -4.00 34.05 -4.90
N GLY A 437 -2.82 33.96 -5.53
CA GLY A 437 -1.54 33.78 -4.84
C GLY A 437 -1.28 32.34 -4.38
N PHE A 438 -2.18 31.39 -4.69
CA PHE A 438 -2.06 29.98 -4.33
C PHE A 438 -2.33 29.10 -5.54
N SER A 439 -1.63 27.97 -5.61
CA SER A 439 -1.80 27.02 -6.72
C SER A 439 -3.03 26.14 -6.56
N SER A 440 -3.41 25.82 -5.33
CA SER A 440 -4.54 24.93 -5.07
C SER A 440 -5.09 25.04 -3.65
N ILE A 441 -6.27 24.47 -3.44
CA ILE A 441 -6.92 24.29 -2.14
C ILE A 441 -7.44 22.84 -2.02
N TYR A 442 -7.34 22.25 -0.82
CA TYR A 442 -7.99 20.97 -0.54
C TYR A 442 -9.46 21.17 -0.21
N THR A 443 -10.32 20.48 -0.93
CA THR A 443 -11.77 20.58 -0.76
C THR A 443 -12.44 19.23 -1.06
N ASN A 444 -13.70 19.09 -0.62
CA ASN A 444 -14.48 17.88 -0.84
C ASN A 444 -15.16 17.93 -2.21
N LEU A 445 -14.64 17.18 -3.14
CA LEU A 445 -15.11 17.05 -4.51
C LEU A 445 -15.01 15.59 -4.94
N GLY A 446 -15.62 15.30 -6.10
CA GLY A 446 -15.47 13.99 -6.70
C GLY A 446 -16.32 12.88 -6.08
N GLU A 447 -16.58 11.91 -6.90
CA GLU A 447 -17.39 10.75 -6.59
C GLU A 447 -16.89 9.52 -7.35
N ILE A 448 -16.67 8.41 -6.62
CA ILE A 448 -16.23 7.12 -7.17
C ILE A 448 -17.24 6.05 -6.81
N GLN A 449 -17.51 5.16 -7.76
CA GLN A 449 -18.37 4.00 -7.60
C GLN A 449 -17.56 2.70 -7.69
N ASN A 450 -17.88 1.74 -6.83
CA ASN A 450 -17.38 0.37 -6.90
C ASN A 450 -18.56 -0.60 -6.88
N THR A 451 -18.57 -1.56 -7.80
CA THR A 451 -19.58 -2.60 -7.88
C THR A 451 -18.90 -3.95 -8.03
N GLY A 452 -19.34 -4.94 -7.28
CA GLY A 452 -18.68 -6.23 -7.33
C GLY A 452 -19.49 -7.41 -6.83
N VAL A 453 -18.90 -8.58 -7.04
CA VAL A 453 -19.42 -9.88 -6.59
C VAL A 453 -18.31 -10.60 -5.83
N GLU A 454 -18.65 -11.15 -4.68
CA GLU A 454 -17.77 -11.99 -3.87
C GLU A 454 -18.41 -13.35 -3.67
N LEU A 455 -17.63 -14.42 -3.88
CA LEU A 455 -18.04 -15.79 -3.70
C LEU A 455 -17.07 -16.48 -2.76
N SER A 456 -17.60 -17.20 -1.79
CA SER A 456 -16.81 -18.07 -0.92
C SER A 456 -17.49 -19.43 -0.86
N PHE A 457 -16.81 -20.47 -1.32
CA PHE A 457 -17.32 -21.82 -1.33
C PHE A 457 -16.36 -22.78 -0.63
N SER A 458 -16.92 -23.63 0.22
CA SER A 458 -16.20 -24.73 0.86
C SER A 458 -16.90 -26.03 0.55
N SER A 459 -16.14 -27.03 0.12
CA SER A 459 -16.68 -28.34 -0.24
C SER A 459 -15.92 -29.49 0.39
N VAL A 460 -16.66 -30.53 0.81
CA VAL A 460 -16.14 -31.84 1.17
C VAL A 460 -16.32 -32.72 -0.04
N ASN A 461 -15.31 -32.84 -0.89
CA ASN A 461 -15.40 -33.57 -2.16
C ASN A 461 -15.46 -35.06 -1.92
N ILE A 462 -14.59 -35.58 -1.06
CA ILE A 462 -14.56 -36.99 -0.67
C ILE A 462 -14.37 -37.05 0.86
N ASP A 463 -15.17 -37.86 1.51
CA ASP A 463 -15.05 -38.17 2.93
C ASP A 463 -15.16 -39.68 3.12
N ARG A 464 -14.03 -40.36 3.30
CA ARG A 464 -13.90 -41.79 3.54
C ARG A 464 -12.96 -42.04 4.72
N PRO A 465 -13.03 -43.16 5.41
CA PRO A 465 -12.21 -43.41 6.61
C PRO A 465 -10.69 -43.20 6.45
N ASN A 466 -10.18 -43.45 5.23
CA ASN A 466 -8.72 -43.34 4.94
C ASN A 466 -8.38 -42.25 3.92
N PHE A 467 -9.36 -41.50 3.43
CA PHE A 467 -9.13 -40.43 2.47
C PHE A 467 -10.19 -39.35 2.57
N ARG A 468 -9.75 -38.14 2.91
CA ARG A 468 -10.59 -36.97 2.94
C ARG A 468 -10.01 -35.88 2.03
N TRP A 469 -10.84 -35.32 1.17
CA TRP A 469 -10.50 -34.21 0.30
C TRP A 469 -11.50 -33.08 0.49
N THR A 470 -10.99 -31.90 0.86
CA THR A 470 -11.77 -30.66 0.98
C THR A 470 -11.18 -29.58 0.11
N SER A 471 -12.04 -28.72 -0.46
CA SER A 471 -11.64 -27.57 -1.25
C SER A 471 -12.30 -26.30 -0.72
N THR A 472 -11.58 -25.17 -0.79
CA THR A 472 -12.14 -23.85 -0.53
C THR A 472 -11.78 -22.94 -1.70
N LEU A 473 -12.79 -22.30 -2.29
CA LEU A 473 -12.66 -21.33 -3.38
C LEU A 473 -13.17 -19.97 -2.88
N ASN A 474 -12.33 -18.96 -2.97
CA ASN A 474 -12.74 -17.56 -2.84
C ASN A 474 -12.55 -16.88 -4.19
N PHE A 475 -13.54 -16.11 -4.60
CA PHE A 475 -13.54 -15.37 -5.85
C PHE A 475 -14.09 -13.97 -5.58
N SER A 476 -13.46 -12.94 -6.15
CA SER A 476 -13.98 -11.59 -6.15
C SER A 476 -13.82 -10.93 -7.51
N PHE A 477 -14.84 -10.17 -7.88
CA PHE A 477 -14.84 -9.27 -9.02
C PHE A 477 -15.18 -7.86 -8.54
N ASN A 478 -14.39 -6.84 -8.95
CA ASN A 478 -14.66 -5.45 -8.68
C ASN A 478 -14.52 -4.58 -9.93
N ALA A 479 -15.51 -3.74 -10.17
CA ALA A 479 -15.50 -2.70 -11.18
C ALA A 479 -15.52 -1.32 -10.49
N ASN A 480 -14.51 -0.51 -10.79
CA ASN A 480 -14.38 0.86 -10.31
C ASN A 480 -14.73 1.87 -11.42
N LYS A 481 -15.37 2.97 -11.08
CA LYS A 481 -15.74 4.04 -12.02
C LYS A 481 -15.74 5.39 -11.32
N ILE A 482 -15.14 6.40 -11.96
CA ILE A 482 -15.28 7.81 -11.58
C ILE A 482 -16.65 8.31 -12.07
N ASN A 483 -17.47 8.83 -11.18
CA ASN A 483 -18.76 9.44 -11.53
C ASN A 483 -18.62 10.95 -11.69
N HIS A 484 -17.87 11.62 -10.79
CA HIS A 484 -17.61 13.05 -10.78
C HIS A 484 -16.19 13.35 -10.36
N LEU A 485 -15.61 14.45 -10.83
CA LEU A 485 -14.30 14.97 -10.43
C LEU A 485 -14.46 16.32 -9.71
N TYR A 486 -14.42 17.43 -10.46
CA TYR A 486 -14.38 18.78 -9.90
C TYR A 486 -15.69 19.54 -10.05
N TYR A 487 -16.69 18.96 -10.70
CA TYR A 487 -17.96 19.60 -11.10
C TYR A 487 -17.74 20.84 -12.00
N GLU A 488 -16.64 20.83 -12.75
CA GLU A 488 -16.36 21.83 -13.79
C GLU A 488 -16.86 21.30 -15.13
N TYR A 489 -17.54 22.15 -15.91
CA TYR A 489 -18.25 21.74 -17.13
C TYR A 489 -17.74 22.50 -18.34
N GLU A 490 -17.55 21.79 -19.44
CA GLU A 490 -17.33 22.38 -20.78
C GLU A 490 -18.54 22.21 -21.67
N ASP A 491 -18.69 23.14 -22.62
CA ASP A 491 -19.77 23.06 -23.60
C ASP A 491 -19.46 21.96 -24.64
N VAL A 492 -20.45 21.13 -24.90
CA VAL A 492 -20.41 20.14 -25.97
C VAL A 492 -20.97 20.83 -27.24
N ILE A 493 -20.10 20.95 -28.26
CA ILE A 493 -20.38 21.63 -29.51
C ILE A 493 -20.63 20.59 -30.59
N ASP A 494 -21.69 20.73 -31.39
CA ASP A 494 -21.96 19.89 -32.55
C ASP A 494 -21.05 20.24 -33.74
N ASN A 495 -21.17 19.47 -34.83
CA ASN A 495 -20.38 19.68 -36.05
C ASN A 495 -20.69 21.02 -36.77
N THR A 496 -21.73 21.72 -36.32
CA THR A 496 -22.18 23.03 -36.88
C THR A 496 -21.79 24.20 -35.99
N GLY A 497 -21.13 23.94 -34.84
CA GLY A 497 -20.68 24.95 -33.89
C GLY A 497 -21.70 25.36 -32.84
N ASN A 498 -22.85 24.67 -32.75
CA ASN A 498 -23.89 24.96 -31.73
C ASN A 498 -23.61 24.19 -30.45
N VAL A 499 -23.85 24.83 -29.31
CA VAL A 499 -23.81 24.18 -28.00
C VAL A 499 -25.03 23.26 -27.85
N ILE A 500 -24.79 21.96 -27.77
CA ILE A 500 -25.83 20.92 -27.64
C ILE A 500 -25.95 20.35 -26.22
N GLY A 501 -25.07 20.75 -25.30
CA GLY A 501 -25.08 20.30 -23.89
C GLY A 501 -23.83 20.73 -23.14
N LYS A 502 -23.74 20.26 -21.92
CA LYS A 502 -22.53 20.40 -21.07
C LYS A 502 -22.05 19.06 -20.64
N LYS A 503 -20.73 18.86 -20.62
CA LYS A 503 -20.04 17.66 -20.12
C LYS A 503 -19.10 18.08 -19.01
N GLU A 504 -19.02 17.30 -17.92
CA GLU A 504 -18.04 17.51 -16.88
C GLU A 504 -16.63 17.23 -17.44
N MET A 505 -15.68 18.08 -17.10
CA MET A 505 -14.32 18.02 -17.63
C MET A 505 -13.54 16.86 -17.05
N ASP A 506 -12.82 16.16 -17.91
CA ASP A 506 -11.86 15.12 -17.54
C ASP A 506 -10.55 15.76 -17.08
N ASP A 507 -9.86 15.15 -16.11
CA ASP A 507 -8.51 15.55 -15.69
C ASP A 507 -7.44 14.75 -16.45
N LYS A 508 -7.08 15.22 -17.62
CA LYS A 508 -6.07 14.59 -18.47
C LYS A 508 -4.68 14.61 -17.85
N THR A 509 -4.37 15.58 -17.00
CA THR A 509 -3.08 15.72 -16.33
C THR A 509 -2.83 14.56 -15.35
N ASN A 510 -3.84 14.22 -14.56
CA ASN A 510 -3.79 13.11 -13.63
C ASN A 510 -4.24 11.78 -14.27
N GLY A 511 -4.75 11.82 -15.50
CA GLY A 511 -5.27 10.65 -16.20
C GLY A 511 -6.60 10.16 -15.65
N TRP A 512 -7.44 11.06 -15.11
CA TRP A 512 -8.74 10.74 -14.55
C TRP A 512 -9.86 11.15 -15.52
N PHE A 513 -10.69 10.19 -15.86
CA PHE A 513 -11.75 10.36 -16.87
C PHE A 513 -13.11 9.94 -16.29
N ILE A 514 -14.11 10.79 -16.49
CA ILE A 514 -15.50 10.50 -16.07
C ILE A 514 -15.98 9.22 -16.78
N GLY A 515 -16.54 8.29 -16.01
CA GLY A 515 -17.01 7.00 -16.51
C GLY A 515 -15.95 5.91 -16.64
N LYS A 516 -14.69 6.22 -16.38
CA LYS A 516 -13.56 5.24 -16.40
C LYS A 516 -13.09 4.89 -14.99
N ALA A 517 -12.28 3.86 -14.88
CA ALA A 517 -11.64 3.51 -13.61
C ALA A 517 -10.59 4.57 -13.22
N ILE A 518 -10.38 4.76 -11.91
CA ILE A 518 -9.40 5.75 -11.42
C ILE A 518 -7.96 5.46 -11.87
N ASP A 519 -7.66 4.22 -12.18
CA ASP A 519 -6.35 3.72 -12.61
C ASP A 519 -6.32 3.26 -14.08
N GLU A 520 -7.26 3.76 -14.88
CA GLU A 520 -7.32 3.48 -16.31
C GLU A 520 -6.03 3.92 -17.01
N ILE A 521 -5.53 3.10 -17.92
CA ILE A 521 -4.35 3.43 -18.73
C ILE A 521 -4.84 4.14 -19.98
N TRP A 522 -4.61 5.43 -20.05
CA TRP A 522 -4.85 6.25 -21.22
C TRP A 522 -3.52 6.69 -21.80
N ASP A 523 -3.18 6.18 -23.00
CA ASP A 523 -1.88 6.43 -23.65
C ASP A 523 -1.93 6.04 -25.12
N PHE A 524 -0.88 6.40 -25.87
CA PHE A 524 -0.66 5.93 -27.23
C PHE A 524 -0.63 4.42 -27.30
N LYS A 525 -1.31 3.84 -28.28
CA LYS A 525 -1.29 2.41 -28.53
C LYS A 525 -0.09 2.07 -29.43
N VAL A 526 0.84 1.28 -28.88
CA VAL A 526 1.98 0.78 -29.64
C VAL A 526 1.56 -0.45 -30.44
N GLU A 527 1.68 -0.37 -31.78
CA GLU A 527 1.32 -1.45 -32.70
C GLU A 527 2.51 -2.39 -32.99
N GLY A 528 3.71 -1.84 -33.00
CA GLY A 528 4.91 -2.57 -33.30
C GLY A 528 6.15 -1.67 -33.24
N ILE A 529 7.12 -2.01 -34.03
CA ILE A 529 8.38 -1.29 -34.16
C ILE A 529 8.61 -1.04 -35.65
N TRP A 530 9.00 0.19 -36.03
CA TRP A 530 9.32 0.55 -37.37
C TRP A 530 10.43 -0.36 -37.94
N GLN A 531 10.21 -1.00 -39.08
CA GLN A 531 11.17 -1.85 -39.73
C GLN A 531 11.97 -1.06 -40.82
N VAL A 532 13.03 -1.68 -41.36
CA VAL A 532 13.91 -1.01 -42.34
C VAL A 532 13.15 -0.61 -43.58
N ASP A 533 12.23 -1.42 -44.06
CA ASP A 533 11.37 -1.18 -45.22
C ASP A 533 10.32 -0.08 -45.00
N GLU A 534 10.12 0.34 -43.75
CA GLU A 534 9.22 1.42 -43.34
C GLU A 534 9.96 2.74 -43.07
N ALA A 535 11.27 2.85 -43.36
CA ALA A 535 12.11 3.98 -42.99
C ALA A 535 11.58 5.34 -43.47
N GLU A 536 11.04 5.42 -44.69
CA GLU A 536 10.44 6.64 -45.22
C GLU A 536 9.23 7.10 -44.43
N LYS A 537 8.35 6.16 -44.07
CA LYS A 537 7.16 6.46 -43.23
C LYS A 537 7.54 6.89 -41.81
N ALA A 538 8.55 6.24 -41.23
CA ALA A 538 9.06 6.61 -39.94
C ALA A 538 9.64 8.02 -39.91
N SER A 539 10.36 8.41 -40.97
CA SER A 539 10.97 9.75 -41.08
C SER A 539 9.93 10.88 -41.14
N LEU A 540 8.75 10.64 -41.71
CA LEU A 540 7.66 11.62 -41.75
C LEU A 540 7.18 12.05 -40.37
N VAL A 541 7.33 11.18 -39.40
CA VAL A 541 6.91 11.44 -38.01
C VAL A 541 8.10 11.67 -37.04
N GLY A 542 9.27 11.96 -37.62
CA GLY A 542 10.51 12.23 -36.86
C GLY A 542 11.06 11.00 -36.14
N GLN A 543 10.77 9.80 -36.63
CA GLN A 543 11.23 8.52 -36.13
C GLN A 543 12.12 7.80 -37.18
N ARG A 544 12.69 6.68 -36.78
CA ARG A 544 13.54 5.85 -37.64
C ARG A 544 13.30 4.35 -37.35
N PRO A 545 13.76 3.44 -38.22
CA PRO A 545 13.68 2.02 -37.97
C PRO A 545 14.21 1.64 -36.57
N GLY A 546 13.47 0.80 -35.88
CA GLY A 546 13.75 0.42 -34.50
C GLY A 546 13.00 1.22 -33.44
N ASP A 547 12.39 2.35 -33.80
CA ASP A 547 11.52 3.12 -32.90
C ASP A 547 10.12 2.50 -32.79
N PRO A 548 9.40 2.72 -31.67
CA PRO A 548 8.03 2.20 -31.50
C PRO A 548 7.05 2.91 -32.44
N LYS A 549 6.27 2.11 -33.16
CA LYS A 549 5.21 2.56 -34.03
C LYS A 549 3.91 2.67 -33.30
N VAL A 550 3.31 3.86 -33.26
CA VAL A 550 2.03 4.12 -32.59
C VAL A 550 0.87 4.23 -33.56
N SER A 551 -0.34 3.89 -33.11
CA SER A 551 -1.55 4.06 -33.92
C SER A 551 -1.87 5.54 -34.10
N ASN A 552 -2.10 5.97 -35.31
CA ASN A 552 -2.70 7.26 -35.67
C ASN A 552 -4.22 7.08 -35.70
N ILE A 553 -4.90 7.53 -34.61
CA ILE A 553 -6.34 7.32 -34.42
C ILE A 553 -7.14 8.51 -34.97
N TYR A 554 -6.64 9.73 -34.74
CA TYR A 554 -7.33 10.95 -35.10
C TYR A 554 -6.66 11.63 -36.32
N THR A 555 -7.13 11.28 -37.49
CA THR A 555 -6.55 11.69 -38.76
C THR A 555 -6.95 13.09 -39.25
N ALA A 556 -7.82 13.78 -38.53
CA ALA A 556 -8.26 15.13 -38.92
C ALA A 556 -7.17 16.20 -38.68
N ASP A 557 -6.24 15.93 -37.76
CA ASP A 557 -5.10 16.82 -37.49
C ASP A 557 -3.88 16.53 -38.38
N ASP A 558 -3.93 15.48 -39.24
CA ASP A 558 -2.85 15.10 -40.12
C ASP A 558 -2.59 16.18 -41.18
N ILE A 559 -1.33 16.39 -41.50
CA ILE A 559 -0.92 17.30 -42.57
C ILE A 559 -1.19 16.64 -43.91
N ILE A 560 -1.95 17.32 -44.79
CA ILE A 560 -2.15 16.89 -46.15
C ILE A 560 -1.03 17.50 -46.99
N ASN A 561 -0.16 16.67 -47.57
CA ASN A 561 0.94 17.07 -48.41
C ASN A 561 0.45 17.47 -49.83
N GLU A 562 1.30 18.16 -50.58
CA GLU A 562 0.98 18.61 -51.96
C GLU A 562 0.65 17.44 -52.90
N ASP A 563 1.23 16.27 -52.66
CA ASP A 563 0.98 15.04 -53.42
C ASP A 563 -0.28 14.27 -52.99
N GLY A 564 -1.04 14.80 -52.02
CA GLY A 564 -2.24 14.17 -51.46
C GLY A 564 -1.97 13.10 -50.40
N THR A 565 -0.71 12.82 -50.04
CA THR A 565 -0.36 11.93 -48.93
C THR A 565 -0.62 12.62 -47.58
N ARG A 566 -0.75 11.84 -46.53
CA ARG A 566 -0.94 12.36 -45.16
C ARG A 566 0.28 12.07 -44.30
N THR A 567 0.74 13.10 -43.59
CA THR A 567 1.73 12.97 -42.52
C THR A 567 1.02 12.99 -41.18
N PRO A 568 1.08 11.90 -40.38
CA PRO A 568 0.46 11.82 -39.07
C PRO A 568 0.95 12.89 -38.09
N VAL A 569 0.02 13.51 -37.37
CA VAL A 569 0.29 14.44 -36.27
C VAL A 569 -0.23 13.82 -34.98
N TYR A 570 0.66 13.36 -34.15
CA TYR A 570 0.29 12.68 -32.88
C TYR A 570 0.04 13.67 -31.75
N ASN A 571 -1.13 13.54 -31.08
CA ASN A 571 -1.49 14.34 -29.93
C ASN A 571 -2.40 13.55 -28.96
N ASP A 572 -3.00 14.22 -28.00
CA ASP A 572 -3.87 13.55 -27.00
C ASP A 572 -5.09 12.84 -27.60
N ARG A 573 -5.51 13.20 -28.84
CA ARG A 573 -6.64 12.56 -29.52
C ARG A 573 -6.30 11.17 -30.09
N ASP A 574 -5.00 10.85 -30.19
CA ASP A 574 -4.52 9.54 -30.59
C ASP A 574 -4.35 8.57 -29.42
N LYS A 575 -4.48 9.08 -28.20
CA LYS A 575 -4.42 8.24 -27.00
C LYS A 575 -5.71 7.47 -26.81
N VAL A 576 -5.61 6.21 -26.44
CA VAL A 576 -6.74 5.31 -26.22
C VAL A 576 -6.71 4.68 -24.82
N PHE A 577 -7.89 4.28 -24.36
CA PHE A 577 -8.02 3.51 -23.13
C PHE A 577 -7.60 2.06 -23.37
N GLN A 578 -6.61 1.58 -22.63
CA GLN A 578 -6.00 0.28 -22.84
C GLN A 578 -6.27 -0.70 -21.72
N GLY A 579 -7.07 -0.32 -20.74
CA GLY A 579 -7.44 -1.10 -19.57
C GLY A 579 -6.82 -0.55 -18.28
N LYS A 580 -7.04 -1.23 -17.18
CA LYS A 580 -6.73 -0.74 -15.83
C LYS A 580 -5.56 -1.47 -15.17
N LYS A 581 -4.89 -0.79 -14.22
CA LYS A 581 -3.74 -1.33 -13.49
C LYS A 581 -4.16 -2.27 -12.36
N THR A 582 -5.32 -2.04 -11.75
CA THR A 582 -5.84 -2.88 -10.66
C THR A 582 -6.54 -4.12 -11.21
N PRO A 583 -6.25 -5.32 -10.70
CA PRO A 583 -6.93 -6.55 -11.13
C PRO A 583 -8.42 -6.49 -10.81
N PRO A 584 -9.32 -6.60 -11.81
CA PRO A 584 -10.75 -6.70 -11.54
C PRO A 584 -11.17 -8.05 -10.95
N ILE A 585 -10.40 -9.09 -11.19
CA ILE A 585 -10.69 -10.45 -10.74
C ILE A 585 -9.55 -10.93 -9.86
N TYR A 586 -9.94 -11.45 -8.71
CA TYR A 586 -9.08 -12.19 -7.79
C TYR A 586 -9.75 -13.52 -7.45
N TRP A 587 -8.99 -14.61 -7.41
CA TRP A 587 -9.45 -15.87 -6.86
C TRP A 587 -8.32 -16.63 -6.15
N ASN A 588 -8.72 -17.40 -5.16
CA ASN A 588 -7.85 -18.31 -4.42
C ASN A 588 -8.53 -19.67 -4.29
N LEU A 589 -7.81 -20.72 -4.62
CA LEU A 589 -8.26 -22.12 -4.49
C LEU A 589 -7.31 -22.87 -3.57
N ARG A 590 -7.86 -23.36 -2.48
CA ARG A 590 -7.17 -24.18 -1.50
C ARG A 590 -7.70 -25.62 -1.54
N ASN A 591 -6.79 -26.59 -1.55
CA ASN A 591 -7.13 -28.01 -1.44
C ASN A 591 -6.39 -28.65 -0.27
N ASN A 592 -7.11 -29.43 0.53
CA ASN A 592 -6.56 -30.23 1.62
C ASN A 592 -6.92 -31.69 1.41
N PHE A 593 -5.92 -32.55 1.56
CA PHE A 593 -6.06 -34.00 1.49
C PHE A 593 -5.53 -34.60 2.79
N THR A 594 -6.33 -35.45 3.42
CA THR A 594 -5.89 -36.24 4.58
C THR A 594 -5.95 -37.72 4.17
N ILE A 595 -4.81 -38.40 4.23
CA ILE A 595 -4.64 -39.78 3.80
C ILE A 595 -4.25 -40.60 5.02
N TRP A 596 -4.94 -41.74 5.22
CA TRP A 596 -4.73 -42.65 6.37
C TRP A 596 -4.75 -41.96 7.75
N LYS A 597 -5.44 -40.82 7.87
CA LYS A 597 -5.54 -39.97 9.07
C LYS A 597 -4.22 -39.33 9.55
N ASN A 598 -3.10 -39.68 8.96
CA ASN A 598 -1.77 -39.30 9.43
C ASN A 598 -0.98 -38.44 8.44
N LEU A 599 -1.31 -38.52 7.15
CA LEU A 599 -0.64 -37.78 6.10
C LEU A 599 -1.56 -36.68 5.60
N ASP A 600 -1.15 -35.42 5.76
CA ASP A 600 -1.85 -34.26 5.27
C ASP A 600 -1.07 -33.65 4.10
N ILE A 601 -1.76 -33.40 3.00
CA ILE A 601 -1.25 -32.66 1.85
C ILE A 601 -2.13 -31.43 1.68
N TYR A 602 -1.52 -30.30 1.54
CA TYR A 602 -2.20 -29.05 1.32
C TYR A 602 -1.51 -28.27 0.20
N PHE A 603 -2.30 -27.70 -0.71
CA PHE A 603 -1.81 -26.69 -1.64
C PHE A 603 -2.80 -25.56 -1.84
N SER A 604 -2.27 -24.37 -2.14
CA SER A 604 -3.01 -23.15 -2.38
C SER A 604 -2.55 -22.50 -3.69
N LEU A 605 -3.53 -22.17 -4.55
CA LEU A 605 -3.33 -21.40 -5.77
C LEU A 605 -4.01 -20.04 -5.62
N TYR A 606 -3.40 -18.98 -6.14
CA TYR A 606 -4.08 -17.69 -6.29
C TYR A 606 -3.82 -17.05 -7.62
N SER A 607 -4.68 -16.12 -7.99
CA SER A 607 -4.60 -15.44 -9.27
C SER A 607 -5.14 -14.03 -9.19
N TYR A 608 -4.44 -13.12 -9.89
CA TYR A 608 -4.93 -11.79 -10.24
C TYR A 608 -5.10 -11.74 -11.75
N MET A 609 -6.29 -11.34 -12.23
CA MET A 609 -6.64 -11.39 -13.64
C MET A 609 -7.21 -10.07 -14.13
N GLY A 610 -6.97 -9.78 -15.43
CA GLY A 610 -7.58 -8.67 -16.15
C GLY A 610 -6.89 -7.32 -15.94
N HIS A 611 -5.77 -7.27 -15.20
CA HIS A 611 -5.00 -6.05 -15.01
C HIS A 611 -3.87 -5.93 -16.03
N LYS A 612 -3.48 -4.68 -16.26
CA LYS A 612 -2.45 -4.35 -17.22
C LYS A 612 -1.40 -3.43 -16.62
N SER A 613 -0.24 -3.33 -17.25
CA SER A 613 0.83 -2.43 -16.86
C SER A 613 1.47 -1.82 -18.08
N LYS A 614 1.92 -0.59 -17.95
CA LYS A 614 2.87 -0.01 -18.88
C LYS A 614 4.25 -0.57 -18.60
N SER A 615 5.01 -0.92 -19.62
CA SER A 615 6.41 -1.26 -19.46
C SER A 615 7.24 -0.61 -20.56
N VAL A 616 8.06 0.30 -20.13
CA VAL A 616 9.15 0.82 -20.95
C VAL A 616 10.21 -0.25 -21.23
N ASN A 617 10.33 -1.26 -20.37
CA ASN A 617 11.25 -2.38 -20.53
C ASN A 617 11.00 -3.19 -21.79
N TYR A 618 9.77 -3.23 -22.28
CA TYR A 618 9.43 -3.91 -23.51
C TYR A 618 9.89 -3.17 -24.74
N LEU A 619 9.94 -1.85 -24.67
CA LEU A 619 10.33 -1.03 -25.80
C LEU A 619 11.77 -0.60 -25.68
N ASN A 620 12.14 -0.14 -24.53
CA ASN A 620 13.50 0.14 -24.11
C ASN A 620 13.47 0.77 -22.71
N GLN A 621 13.87 0.07 -21.68
CA GLN A 621 13.94 0.63 -20.35
C GLN A 621 15.07 1.60 -20.17
N LEU A 622 16.05 1.44 -20.97
CA LEU A 622 17.32 2.15 -20.93
C LEU A 622 17.41 3.17 -22.05
N ASN A 623 16.26 3.59 -22.57
CA ASN A 623 16.15 4.52 -23.70
C ASN A 623 16.65 5.92 -23.42
N GLN A 624 17.37 6.09 -22.38
CA GLN A 624 18.10 7.33 -22.23
C GLN A 624 19.36 7.21 -23.07
N ALA A 625 19.67 8.26 -23.79
CA ALA A 625 20.97 8.42 -24.43
C ALA A 625 22.11 8.09 -23.45
N SER A 626 21.88 8.32 -22.15
CA SER A 626 22.71 7.88 -21.05
C SER A 626 22.98 6.38 -20.98
N SER A 627 22.06 5.50 -21.40
CA SER A 627 22.30 4.06 -21.35
C SER A 627 23.32 3.59 -22.37
N VAL A 628 23.24 4.11 -23.59
CA VAL A 628 24.25 3.87 -24.62
C VAL A 628 25.54 4.60 -24.26
N THR A 629 25.44 5.84 -23.77
CA THR A 629 26.54 6.65 -23.30
C THR A 629 27.23 6.02 -22.09
N TYR A 630 26.51 5.35 -21.19
CA TYR A 630 27.06 4.64 -20.03
C TYR A 630 27.49 3.20 -20.34
N ALA A 631 27.44 2.76 -21.59
CA ALA A 631 27.84 1.44 -22.03
C ALA A 631 27.17 0.27 -21.25
N PHE A 632 25.96 0.48 -20.73
CA PHE A 632 25.21 -0.57 -20.07
C PHE A 632 24.72 -1.59 -21.09
N ASN A 633 25.13 -2.82 -20.98
CA ASN A 633 24.67 -3.91 -21.83
C ASN A 633 24.26 -5.12 -21.00
N ASN A 634 23.32 -4.93 -20.10
CA ASN A 634 22.75 -6.00 -19.29
C ASN A 634 21.32 -6.37 -19.70
N PHE A 635 20.81 -5.81 -20.79
CA PHE A 635 19.55 -6.20 -21.37
C PHE A 635 19.71 -7.53 -22.13
N LYS A 636 19.24 -8.62 -21.53
CA LYS A 636 19.31 -9.98 -22.11
C LYS A 636 18.30 -10.24 -23.23
N GLY A 637 17.42 -9.28 -23.53
CA GLY A 637 16.44 -9.40 -24.62
C GLY A 637 17.04 -9.01 -25.97
N GLY A 638 16.62 -9.70 -27.03
CA GLY A 638 16.98 -9.30 -28.41
C GLY A 638 16.27 -7.99 -28.76
N TYR A 639 16.95 -6.86 -28.58
CA TYR A 639 16.46 -5.56 -29.06
C TYR A 639 16.60 -5.44 -30.57
N TRP A 640 15.86 -4.47 -31.13
CA TRP A 640 15.85 -4.27 -32.58
C TRP A 640 17.21 -3.78 -33.08
N LEU A 641 17.71 -4.44 -34.10
CA LEU A 641 18.85 -4.05 -34.93
C LEU A 641 18.47 -4.38 -36.38
N PRO A 642 19.11 -3.78 -37.39
CA PRO A 642 18.89 -4.16 -38.80
C PRO A 642 19.07 -5.66 -39.04
N GLU A 643 20.06 -6.27 -38.37
CA GLU A 643 20.37 -7.70 -38.45
C GLU A 643 19.46 -8.58 -37.51
N ASN A 644 18.72 -7.97 -36.64
CA ASN A 644 17.78 -8.64 -35.70
C ASN A 644 16.44 -7.91 -35.68
N PRO A 645 15.68 -7.88 -36.79
CA PRO A 645 14.40 -7.21 -36.85
C PRO A 645 13.39 -7.91 -35.90
N THR A 646 12.79 -7.13 -35.02
CA THR A 646 11.83 -7.64 -34.01
C THR A 646 10.76 -6.60 -33.73
N ASN A 647 9.54 -7.06 -33.41
CA ASN A 647 8.46 -6.22 -32.90
C ASN A 647 8.32 -6.34 -31.36
N LYS A 648 9.27 -7.00 -30.69
CA LYS A 648 9.18 -7.25 -29.25
C LYS A 648 9.88 -6.16 -28.43
N TYR A 649 11.08 -5.78 -28.84
CA TYR A 649 11.90 -4.78 -28.14
C TYR A 649 12.41 -3.75 -29.13
N ALA A 650 12.20 -2.48 -28.82
CA ALA A 650 12.72 -1.38 -29.64
C ALA A 650 14.26 -1.30 -29.58
N ARG A 651 14.83 -0.46 -30.40
CA ARG A 651 16.26 -0.11 -30.33
C ARG A 651 16.58 0.58 -28.99
N LEU A 652 17.84 0.54 -28.58
CA LEU A 652 18.24 1.02 -27.24
C LEU A 652 18.05 2.53 -27.03
N ASP A 653 18.12 3.32 -28.07
CA ASP A 653 17.94 4.77 -28.08
C ASP A 653 16.64 5.20 -28.80
N ALA A 654 15.59 4.38 -28.66
CA ALA A 654 14.31 4.61 -29.31
C ALA A 654 13.63 5.91 -28.84
N LEU A 655 13.01 6.59 -29.78
CA LEU A 655 12.24 7.81 -29.60
C LEU A 655 10.77 7.59 -29.97
N GLY A 656 9.91 8.38 -29.39
CA GLY A 656 8.52 8.51 -29.79
C GLY A 656 8.38 9.45 -31.02
N PRO A 657 7.15 9.63 -31.52
CA PRO A 657 6.88 10.58 -32.59
C PRO A 657 7.40 11.98 -32.26
N SER A 658 7.92 12.69 -33.30
CA SER A 658 8.49 14.03 -33.15
C SER A 658 9.63 14.16 -32.15
N GLY A 659 10.37 13.07 -31.88
CA GLY A 659 11.49 13.05 -30.91
C GLY A 659 11.08 13.02 -29.45
N ALA A 660 9.79 12.83 -29.17
CA ALA A 660 9.30 12.69 -27.82
C ALA A 660 9.82 11.40 -27.14
N THR A 661 9.60 11.27 -25.84
CA THR A 661 9.89 10.02 -25.11
C THR A 661 9.12 8.86 -25.73
N ALA A 662 9.81 7.73 -25.96
CA ALA A 662 9.19 6.54 -26.51
C ALA A 662 7.99 6.06 -25.66
N PRO A 663 6.82 5.83 -26.26
CA PRO A 663 5.64 5.41 -25.53
C PRO A 663 5.83 4.00 -24.97
N ALA A 664 5.25 3.76 -23.81
CA ALA A 664 5.31 2.46 -23.15
C ALA A 664 4.30 1.47 -23.76
N LYS A 665 4.73 0.25 -24.02
CA LYS A 665 3.82 -0.83 -24.42
C LYS A 665 3.00 -1.31 -23.23
N VAL A 666 1.70 -1.45 -23.44
CA VAL A 666 0.77 -2.01 -22.43
C VAL A 666 0.68 -3.53 -22.60
N TYR A 667 0.83 -4.26 -21.53
CA TYR A 667 0.77 -5.72 -21.52
C TYR A 667 -0.11 -6.25 -20.40
N ASN A 668 -0.63 -7.46 -20.60
CA ASN A 668 -1.43 -8.18 -19.62
C ASN A 668 -0.52 -8.74 -18.51
N ARG A 669 -0.89 -8.52 -17.26
CA ARG A 669 -0.19 -9.03 -16.07
C ARG A 669 -0.94 -10.15 -15.35
N SER A 670 -1.99 -10.70 -15.95
CA SER A 670 -2.72 -11.83 -15.36
C SER A 670 -1.79 -13.02 -15.11
N PHE A 671 -1.92 -13.63 -13.95
CA PHE A 671 -1.14 -14.81 -13.59
C PHE A 671 -1.93 -15.76 -12.68
N ILE A 672 -1.49 -17.02 -12.66
CA ILE A 672 -1.86 -18.03 -11.67
C ILE A 672 -0.56 -18.44 -10.97
N ARG A 673 -0.57 -18.47 -9.64
CA ARG A 673 0.60 -18.82 -8.85
C ARG A 673 0.27 -19.88 -7.81
N LEU A 674 1.17 -20.86 -7.69
CA LEU A 674 1.20 -21.75 -6.53
C LEU A 674 1.77 -20.96 -5.36
N ASP A 675 0.94 -20.71 -4.35
CA ASP A 675 1.27 -19.93 -3.16
C ASP A 675 1.99 -20.77 -2.11
N ASN A 676 1.39 -21.92 -1.83
CA ASN A 676 1.91 -22.81 -0.82
C ASN A 676 1.66 -24.27 -1.19
N ILE A 677 2.61 -25.13 -0.87
CA ILE A 677 2.43 -26.58 -0.83
C ILE A 677 3.04 -27.11 0.47
N SER A 678 2.30 -27.91 1.19
CA SER A 678 2.71 -28.47 2.48
C SER A 678 2.41 -29.95 2.53
N LEU A 679 3.37 -30.71 3.07
CA LEU A 679 3.23 -32.11 3.37
C LEU A 679 3.51 -32.31 4.87
N GLY A 680 2.54 -32.83 5.59
CA GLY A 680 2.62 -33.08 7.03
C GLY A 680 2.34 -34.55 7.34
N TYR A 681 3.20 -35.16 8.13
CA TYR A 681 2.97 -36.51 8.62
C TYR A 681 2.93 -36.54 10.13
N THR A 682 1.81 -37.00 10.69
CA THR A 682 1.66 -37.16 12.14
C THR A 682 2.12 -38.56 12.54
N LEU A 683 3.15 -38.64 13.37
CA LEU A 683 3.65 -39.92 13.85
C LEU A 683 2.59 -40.66 14.68
N PRO A 684 2.48 -41.99 14.50
CA PRO A 684 1.55 -42.80 15.30
C PRO A 684 1.81 -42.62 16.80
N GLN A 685 0.76 -42.41 17.56
CA GLN A 685 0.83 -42.18 19.01
C GLN A 685 1.54 -43.33 19.78
N LYS A 686 1.47 -44.55 19.24
CA LYS A 686 2.25 -45.70 19.73
C LYS A 686 3.76 -45.46 19.80
N TRP A 687 4.30 -44.63 18.89
CA TRP A 687 5.73 -44.32 18.84
C TRP A 687 6.09 -43.15 19.75
N THR A 688 5.25 -42.09 19.74
CA THR A 688 5.52 -40.85 20.47
C THR A 688 5.37 -41.00 21.96
N ARG A 689 4.43 -41.83 22.44
CA ARG A 689 4.26 -42.14 23.87
C ARG A 689 5.45 -42.78 24.55
N LYS A 690 6.31 -43.49 23.78
CA LYS A 690 7.55 -44.04 24.31
C LYS A 690 8.52 -42.96 24.81
N PHE A 691 8.36 -41.74 24.29
CA PHE A 691 9.15 -40.57 24.64
C PHE A 691 8.37 -39.55 25.50
N LEU A 692 7.23 -39.96 26.08
CA LEU A 692 6.34 -39.08 26.85
C LEU A 692 5.82 -37.88 26.03
N ILE A 693 5.74 -38.02 24.72
CA ILE A 693 5.25 -37.00 23.80
C ILE A 693 3.89 -37.46 23.25
N ASP A 694 2.85 -36.64 23.40
CA ASP A 694 1.53 -37.00 22.92
C ASP A 694 1.40 -36.94 21.38
N ARG A 695 2.07 -35.99 20.73
CA ARG A 695 1.97 -35.80 19.28
C ARG A 695 3.26 -35.20 18.71
N ILE A 696 3.76 -35.81 17.63
CA ILE A 696 4.80 -35.27 16.76
C ILE A 696 4.23 -35.21 15.32
N ARG A 697 4.38 -34.06 14.68
CA ARG A 697 3.99 -33.84 13.28
C ARG A 697 5.14 -33.23 12.49
#